data_8de841cb49b4ad1b186244d51d9083dc
#
_entry.id   8de841cb49b4ad1b186244d51d9083dc
#
_cell.length_a   1.000
_cell.length_b   1.000
_cell.length_c   1.000
_cell.angle_alpha   90.00
_cell.angle_beta   90.00
_cell.angle_gamma   90.00
#
_symmetry.space_group_name_H-M   'P 1'
#
loop_
_entity.id
_entity.type
_entity.pdbx_description
1 polymer ?
#
loop_
_entity_poly.entity_id
_entity_poly.type
_entity_poly.pdbx_seq_one_letter_code
_entity_poly.pdbx_strand_id
1 'polypeptide(L)'
;MKDKPELLSPAGSFESAIYAFKNGADAVYLGLKEFSARSSAVNFSFDELSRLKRFAQENGKKIYITINTVITEPEIQSLLKAAAELDFMEIDGIIIQDFGILSLLKKYFPEIPVHASTQMAVHTIEGISFLSKEGISRTILSRELSVKEIRNLKKAHKDMELEVFIHGALCYSFSGLCFASGVLLKRSANRGDCAGICRTWFNGEGRKGFFFSMKDLASYKHIEELKKAGVSSFKIEGRMKSPQYAGLSADLYRNLIDGKTRPENWNSLSAPLQTTFSRPYTDNWISGNFKSMITCHDYPSHTGIEAGTVSSSDSTSFTLKLLTDVSVRDGLMFFVPDDLPRAVKFGVKKMFTREGRAVTGEKPGKTVTISAPEQAPVSAPVYKISSHKLNWPGINEKAFPLWQKEISITVTVTSKDITVSASCRGREYLVSKILPVEKARSRNDFKKILLDLFQSSGDSAFTCGKIRLINQTDFDDNSIFIPPKELKSTRRAFFDRLDSLSAQGSMTPPPKRNTVRLKREHSRGIPRGKLVPEGNGKIPFVLFDSEFSQNSLPVIAGKRYVPLMPVLFNSQAYLKQLVNMIESGSTIHFVLGLNNPTHLEWVSKLSKYENVSFFVDYGLYTANSYAYRFFTERIPKLEFCYFWIEGSWEEYLSLIQSTGDTGVPLYFIGQSFAPHLFLSRGCYTNNLNGGTCPASCSRRFTYSLTQGSRKYQVVVKDCITWLFNKA
;
A
#
# COMPACT_ATOMS: atom_id res chain seq x y z
N MET A 1 26.45 -8.67 13.53
CA MET A 1 26.11 -7.38 12.88
C MET A 1 24.59 -7.29 12.89
N LYS A 2 23.98 -6.20 13.39
CA LYS A 2 22.53 -6.01 13.24
C LYS A 2 22.24 -5.97 11.74
N ASP A 3 21.27 -6.77 11.28
CA ASP A 3 20.92 -6.83 9.89
C ASP A 3 20.57 -5.43 9.37
N LYS A 4 21.12 -5.11 8.20
CA LYS A 4 20.91 -3.84 7.52
C LYS A 4 19.43 -3.72 7.13
N PRO A 5 18.75 -2.59 7.39
CA PRO A 5 17.36 -2.43 6.99
C PRO A 5 17.18 -2.60 5.48
N GLU A 6 16.12 -3.31 5.11
CA GLU A 6 15.69 -3.47 3.72
C GLU A 6 15.28 -2.11 3.13
N LEU A 7 15.73 -1.80 1.92
CA LEU A 7 15.23 -0.66 1.16
C LEU A 7 14.15 -1.11 0.18
N LEU A 8 12.91 -0.74 0.47
CA LEU A 8 11.73 -1.10 -0.31
C LEU A 8 11.30 0.06 -1.22
N SER A 9 11.45 -0.13 -2.54
CA SER A 9 11.16 0.88 -3.55
C SER A 9 9.80 0.64 -4.24
N PRO A 10 9.10 1.70 -4.70
CA PRO A 10 7.88 1.54 -5.46
C PRO A 10 8.15 1.06 -6.88
N ALA A 11 7.30 0.16 -7.40
CA ALA A 11 7.28 -0.22 -8.80
C ALA A 11 5.88 -0.06 -9.38
N GLY A 12 5.67 0.99 -10.17
CA GLY A 12 4.41 1.22 -10.90
C GLY A 12 4.39 0.58 -12.27
N SER A 13 5.55 0.17 -12.78
CA SER A 13 5.77 -0.51 -14.06
C SER A 13 6.99 -1.43 -13.96
N PHE A 14 7.14 -2.34 -14.92
CA PHE A 14 8.31 -3.22 -15.03
C PHE A 14 9.61 -2.43 -15.07
N GLU A 15 9.66 -1.37 -15.87
CA GLU A 15 10.80 -0.48 -15.99
C GLU A 15 11.18 0.17 -14.63
N SER A 16 10.16 0.65 -13.87
CA SER A 16 10.38 1.23 -12.54
C SER A 16 11.01 0.21 -11.58
N ALA A 17 10.58 -1.06 -11.63
CA ALA A 17 11.14 -2.13 -10.81
C ALA A 17 12.62 -2.38 -11.13
N ILE A 18 12.94 -2.51 -12.41
CA ILE A 18 14.32 -2.76 -12.86
C ILE A 18 15.24 -1.60 -12.48
N TYR A 19 14.81 -0.35 -12.69
CA TYR A 19 15.61 0.81 -12.28
C TYR A 19 15.77 0.92 -10.76
N ALA A 20 14.74 0.59 -9.97
CA ALA A 20 14.85 0.53 -8.52
C ALA A 20 15.90 -0.50 -8.08
N PHE A 21 15.85 -1.72 -8.61
CA PHE A 21 16.80 -2.79 -8.29
C PHE A 21 18.25 -2.44 -8.70
N LYS A 22 18.45 -1.92 -9.93
CA LYS A 22 19.77 -1.51 -10.41
C LYS A 22 20.39 -0.38 -9.60
N ASN A 23 19.56 0.43 -8.92
CA ASN A 23 19.98 1.55 -8.11
C ASN A 23 19.91 1.29 -6.59
N GLY A 24 19.93 0.02 -6.17
CA GLY A 24 20.20 -0.37 -4.79
C GLY A 24 18.98 -0.68 -3.92
N ALA A 25 17.78 -0.79 -4.48
CA ALA A 25 16.65 -1.36 -3.76
C ALA A 25 16.89 -2.85 -3.48
N ASP A 26 16.53 -3.29 -2.27
CA ASP A 26 16.56 -4.69 -1.86
C ASP A 26 15.27 -5.41 -2.23
N ALA A 27 14.16 -4.65 -2.22
CA ALA A 27 12.85 -5.13 -2.56
C ALA A 27 12.05 -4.07 -3.34
N VAL A 28 11.07 -4.52 -4.09
CA VAL A 28 10.05 -3.64 -4.68
C VAL A 28 8.65 -4.05 -4.25
N TYR A 29 7.74 -3.07 -4.13
CA TYR A 29 6.32 -3.35 -3.97
C TYR A 29 5.54 -2.86 -5.17
N LEU A 30 4.65 -3.70 -5.65
CA LEU A 30 3.89 -3.48 -6.86
C LEU A 30 2.44 -3.95 -6.72
N GLY A 31 1.58 -3.55 -7.64
CA GLY A 31 0.20 -3.98 -7.71
C GLY A 31 -0.07 -4.76 -8.99
N LEU A 32 -0.97 -5.71 -8.92
CA LEU A 32 -1.58 -6.30 -10.09
C LEU A 32 -2.60 -5.32 -10.70
N LYS A 33 -3.02 -5.56 -11.92
CA LYS A 33 -4.06 -4.76 -12.59
C LYS A 33 -5.37 -4.70 -11.79
N GLU A 34 -5.63 -5.74 -10.99
CA GLU A 34 -6.73 -5.81 -10.03
C GLU A 34 -6.21 -5.67 -8.58
N PHE A 35 -7.09 -5.32 -7.62
CA PHE A 35 -6.86 -5.33 -6.16
C PHE A 35 -5.80 -4.36 -5.63
N SER A 36 -5.44 -3.33 -6.38
CA SER A 36 -4.38 -2.39 -6.00
C SER A 36 -4.91 -1.01 -5.61
N ALA A 37 -4.45 -0.46 -4.48
CA ALA A 37 -4.77 0.89 -4.00
C ALA A 37 -4.19 2.03 -4.88
N ARG A 38 -3.64 1.71 -6.04
CA ARG A 38 -3.20 2.65 -7.08
C ARG A 38 -3.67 2.14 -8.44
N SER A 39 -4.99 2.12 -8.64
CA SER A 39 -5.62 1.66 -9.89
C SER A 39 -5.13 2.43 -11.12
N SER A 40 -4.78 3.71 -10.97
CA SER A 40 -4.25 4.56 -12.06
C SER A 40 -2.76 4.31 -12.40
N ALA A 41 -2.03 3.48 -11.67
CA ALA A 41 -0.70 3.01 -12.09
C ALA A 41 -0.84 2.00 -13.23
N VAL A 42 0.22 1.80 -14.01
CA VAL A 42 0.23 0.79 -15.09
C VAL A 42 -0.07 -0.59 -14.53
N ASN A 43 0.46 -0.89 -13.33
CA ASN A 43 0.36 -2.16 -12.63
C ASN A 43 0.84 -3.36 -13.50
N PHE A 44 0.92 -4.54 -12.92
CA PHE A 44 1.57 -5.69 -13.55
C PHE A 44 0.56 -6.73 -14.02
N SER A 45 0.79 -7.28 -15.21
CA SER A 45 0.26 -8.57 -15.64
C SER A 45 1.05 -9.71 -14.97
N PHE A 46 0.52 -10.92 -14.97
CA PHE A 46 1.25 -12.08 -14.45
C PHE A 46 2.50 -12.41 -15.29
N ASP A 47 2.50 -12.15 -16.61
CA ASP A 47 3.68 -12.32 -17.46
C ASP A 47 4.81 -11.35 -17.08
N GLU A 48 4.48 -10.06 -16.90
CA GLU A 48 5.44 -9.05 -16.43
C GLU A 48 5.96 -9.41 -15.03
N LEU A 49 5.08 -9.86 -14.12
CA LEU A 49 5.45 -10.31 -12.79
C LEU A 49 6.37 -11.53 -12.85
N SER A 50 6.08 -12.50 -13.70
CA SER A 50 6.91 -13.70 -13.90
C SER A 50 8.32 -13.33 -14.36
N ARG A 51 8.45 -12.45 -15.36
CA ARG A 51 9.77 -11.95 -15.81
C ARG A 51 10.52 -11.21 -14.72
N LEU A 52 9.81 -10.37 -13.95
CA LEU A 52 10.39 -9.64 -12.84
C LEU A 52 10.83 -10.58 -11.71
N LYS A 53 10.04 -11.64 -11.41
CA LYS A 53 10.37 -12.65 -10.40
C LYS A 53 11.66 -13.39 -10.76
N ARG A 54 11.83 -13.75 -12.04
CA ARG A 54 13.07 -14.36 -12.53
C ARG A 54 14.26 -13.44 -12.27
N PHE A 55 14.17 -12.19 -12.71
CA PHE A 55 15.23 -11.20 -12.49
C PHE A 55 15.53 -10.99 -11.00
N ALA A 56 14.49 -10.86 -10.18
CA ALA A 56 14.65 -10.65 -8.73
C ALA A 56 15.36 -11.83 -8.07
N GLN A 57 14.95 -13.06 -8.39
CA GLN A 57 15.55 -14.27 -7.84
C GLN A 57 17.04 -14.41 -8.22
N GLU A 58 17.39 -14.16 -9.47
CA GLU A 58 18.76 -14.22 -9.97
C GLU A 58 19.68 -13.16 -9.31
N ASN A 59 19.10 -12.07 -8.81
CA ASN A 59 19.81 -10.96 -8.17
C ASN A 59 19.62 -10.89 -6.63
N GLY A 60 19.04 -11.92 -6.00
CA GLY A 60 18.78 -11.95 -4.56
C GLY A 60 17.87 -10.82 -4.07
N LYS A 61 16.88 -10.40 -4.89
CA LYS A 61 15.93 -9.33 -4.63
C LYS A 61 14.54 -9.89 -4.30
N LYS A 62 13.71 -9.07 -3.62
CA LYS A 62 12.36 -9.46 -3.18
C LYS A 62 11.27 -8.68 -3.89
N ILE A 63 10.10 -9.30 -4.00
CA ILE A 63 8.90 -8.69 -4.58
C ILE A 63 7.72 -8.84 -3.63
N TYR A 64 7.09 -7.72 -3.25
CA TYR A 64 5.88 -7.70 -2.44
C TYR A 64 4.69 -7.23 -3.26
N ILE A 65 3.62 -8.02 -3.24
CA ILE A 65 2.40 -7.72 -3.99
C ILE A 65 1.42 -6.96 -3.11
N THR A 66 0.89 -5.84 -3.60
CA THR A 66 -0.14 -5.10 -2.87
C THR A 66 -1.53 -5.61 -3.27
N ILE A 67 -2.24 -6.22 -2.32
CA ILE A 67 -3.67 -6.49 -2.34
C ILE A 67 -4.26 -5.67 -1.17
N ASN A 68 -4.07 -4.36 -1.25
CA ASN A 68 -4.32 -3.44 -0.14
C ASN A 68 -5.52 -2.51 -0.41
N THR A 69 -6.52 -3.04 -1.08
CA THR A 69 -7.86 -2.44 -1.22
C THR A 69 -8.86 -3.21 -0.36
N VAL A 70 -9.98 -2.58 -0.05
CA VAL A 70 -11.16 -3.29 0.45
C VAL A 70 -11.67 -4.19 -0.67
N ILE A 71 -11.89 -5.47 -0.39
CA ILE A 71 -12.38 -6.46 -1.35
C ILE A 71 -13.86 -6.71 -1.10
N THR A 72 -14.66 -6.62 -2.15
CA THR A 72 -16.09 -6.90 -2.09
C THR A 72 -16.39 -8.37 -2.36
N GLU A 73 -17.56 -8.84 -1.98
CA GLU A 73 -17.93 -10.26 -2.11
C GLU A 73 -17.82 -10.79 -3.56
N PRO A 74 -18.25 -10.06 -4.61
CA PRO A 74 -18.10 -10.54 -6.00
C PRO A 74 -16.66 -10.76 -6.44
N GLU A 75 -15.69 -10.09 -5.81
CA GLU A 75 -14.26 -10.15 -6.18
C GLU A 75 -13.52 -11.35 -5.57
N ILE A 76 -14.14 -12.07 -4.62
CA ILE A 76 -13.48 -13.17 -3.88
C ILE A 76 -12.96 -14.28 -4.82
N GLN A 77 -13.71 -14.63 -5.87
CA GLN A 77 -13.27 -15.69 -6.79
C GLN A 77 -12.05 -15.26 -7.64
N SER A 78 -12.04 -14.02 -8.12
CA SER A 78 -10.88 -13.46 -8.85
C SER A 78 -9.66 -13.36 -7.93
N LEU A 79 -9.86 -12.96 -6.68
CA LEU A 79 -8.81 -12.90 -5.68
C LEU A 79 -8.21 -14.28 -5.38
N LEU A 80 -9.02 -15.33 -5.24
CA LEU A 80 -8.54 -16.70 -5.03
C LEU A 80 -7.67 -17.18 -6.19
N LYS A 81 -8.06 -16.88 -7.44
CA LYS A 81 -7.26 -17.20 -8.61
C LYS A 81 -5.92 -16.46 -8.60
N ALA A 82 -5.94 -15.15 -8.36
CA ALA A 82 -4.72 -14.35 -8.26
C ALA A 82 -3.80 -14.84 -7.15
N ALA A 83 -4.35 -15.16 -5.97
CA ALA A 83 -3.57 -15.68 -4.84
C ALA A 83 -2.93 -17.05 -5.16
N ALA A 84 -3.63 -17.93 -5.90
CA ALA A 84 -3.09 -19.21 -6.32
C ALA A 84 -1.88 -19.06 -7.28
N GLU A 85 -1.95 -18.12 -8.22
CA GLU A 85 -0.82 -17.79 -9.11
C GLU A 85 0.36 -17.20 -8.32
N LEU A 86 0.09 -16.30 -7.37
CA LEU A 86 1.12 -15.70 -6.53
C LEU A 86 1.81 -16.73 -5.62
N ASP A 87 1.03 -17.67 -5.07
CA ASP A 87 1.53 -18.79 -4.29
C ASP A 87 2.38 -19.74 -5.15
N PHE A 88 1.93 -20.02 -6.38
CA PHE A 88 2.72 -20.82 -7.34
C PHE A 88 4.07 -20.16 -7.65
N MET A 89 4.09 -18.85 -7.84
CA MET A 89 5.32 -18.06 -8.10
C MET A 89 6.21 -17.88 -6.86
N GLU A 90 5.81 -18.36 -5.68
CA GLU A 90 6.57 -18.22 -4.43
C GLU A 90 6.94 -16.76 -4.16
N ILE A 91 5.92 -15.89 -4.18
CA ILE A 91 6.09 -14.45 -3.94
C ILE A 91 6.55 -14.20 -2.49
N ASP A 92 7.43 -13.21 -2.31
CA ASP A 92 8.08 -12.92 -1.03
C ASP A 92 7.14 -12.34 0.03
N GLY A 93 5.92 -11.91 -0.36
CA GLY A 93 4.86 -11.50 0.56
C GLY A 93 3.75 -10.70 -0.09
N ILE A 94 2.60 -10.65 0.59
CA ILE A 94 1.41 -9.91 0.18
C ILE A 94 1.08 -8.85 1.23
N ILE A 95 0.90 -7.60 0.80
CA ILE A 95 0.53 -6.45 1.64
C ILE A 95 -0.99 -6.28 1.58
N ILE A 96 -1.67 -6.41 2.71
CA ILE A 96 -3.14 -6.39 2.80
C ILE A 96 -3.67 -5.28 3.71
N GLN A 97 -4.93 -4.89 3.49
CA GLN A 97 -5.71 -4.04 4.39
C GLN A 97 -6.87 -4.79 5.05
N ASP A 98 -7.45 -5.75 4.36
CA ASP A 98 -8.73 -6.40 4.66
C ASP A 98 -8.52 -7.67 5.51
N PHE A 99 -9.23 -7.77 6.64
CA PHE A 99 -9.19 -8.94 7.51
C PHE A 99 -9.81 -10.20 6.88
N GLY A 100 -10.72 -10.02 5.93
CA GLY A 100 -11.25 -11.13 5.14
C GLY A 100 -10.17 -11.74 4.25
N ILE A 101 -9.33 -10.92 3.64
CA ILE A 101 -8.17 -11.40 2.86
C ILE A 101 -7.19 -12.14 3.78
N LEU A 102 -6.91 -11.61 4.97
CA LEU A 102 -6.07 -12.30 5.96
C LEU A 102 -6.61 -13.69 6.26
N SER A 103 -7.91 -13.80 6.56
CA SER A 103 -8.57 -15.07 6.83
C SER A 103 -8.49 -16.03 5.65
N LEU A 104 -8.70 -15.53 4.43
CA LEU A 104 -8.64 -16.30 3.19
C LEU A 104 -7.22 -16.81 2.92
N LEU A 105 -6.20 -15.96 3.01
CA LEU A 105 -4.80 -16.35 2.77
C LEU A 105 -4.35 -17.38 3.79
N LYS A 106 -4.61 -17.17 5.08
CA LYS A 106 -4.27 -18.16 6.13
C LYS A 106 -4.93 -19.53 5.91
N LYS A 107 -6.14 -19.53 5.39
CA LYS A 107 -6.90 -20.79 5.16
C LYS A 107 -6.42 -21.55 3.93
N TYR A 108 -6.11 -20.87 2.84
CA TYR A 108 -5.87 -21.52 1.55
C TYR A 108 -4.42 -21.43 1.07
N PHE A 109 -3.64 -20.43 1.55
CA PHE A 109 -2.27 -20.14 1.11
C PHE A 109 -1.39 -19.77 2.31
N PRO A 110 -1.26 -20.66 3.33
CA PRO A 110 -0.61 -20.37 4.60
C PRO A 110 0.89 -20.07 4.47
N GLU A 111 1.52 -20.50 3.38
CA GLU A 111 2.94 -20.30 3.13
C GLU A 111 3.28 -18.88 2.62
N ILE A 112 2.29 -18.12 2.15
CA ILE A 112 2.53 -16.76 1.69
C ILE A 112 2.70 -15.82 2.89
N PRO A 113 3.85 -15.14 3.05
CA PRO A 113 4.02 -14.14 4.09
C PRO A 113 3.04 -12.98 3.93
N VAL A 114 2.37 -12.60 5.01
CA VAL A 114 1.37 -11.52 4.99
C VAL A 114 1.88 -10.31 5.76
N HIS A 115 1.83 -9.14 5.13
CA HIS A 115 2.22 -7.86 5.70
C HIS A 115 1.00 -6.97 5.89
N ALA A 116 0.87 -6.36 7.08
CA ALA A 116 -0.18 -5.37 7.34
C ALA A 116 0.12 -4.06 6.63
N SER A 117 -0.80 -3.60 5.77
CA SER A 117 -0.70 -2.31 5.11
C SER A 117 -0.79 -1.14 6.09
N THR A 118 -0.16 -0.01 5.76
CA THR A 118 -0.38 1.26 6.47
C THR A 118 -1.87 1.66 6.49
N GLN A 119 -2.68 1.14 5.58
CA GLN A 119 -4.13 1.37 5.53
C GLN A 119 -4.90 0.67 6.65
N MET A 120 -4.27 -0.24 7.42
CA MET A 120 -4.83 -0.76 8.67
C MET A 120 -4.66 0.21 9.85
N ALA A 121 -4.05 1.38 9.63
CA ALA A 121 -3.85 2.47 10.59
C ALA A 121 -3.19 2.01 11.91
N VAL A 122 -2.20 1.14 11.85
CA VAL A 122 -1.54 0.56 13.02
C VAL A 122 -0.53 1.55 13.60
N HIS A 123 -0.74 1.94 14.87
CA HIS A 123 0.07 2.96 15.54
C HIS A 123 0.24 2.73 17.05
N THR A 124 -0.24 1.59 17.58
CA THR A 124 -0.20 1.25 19.01
C THR A 124 0.44 -0.09 19.26
N ILE A 125 0.87 -0.34 20.50
CA ILE A 125 1.41 -1.63 20.94
C ILE A 125 0.34 -2.73 20.79
N GLU A 126 -0.90 -2.42 21.21
CA GLU A 126 -2.00 -3.37 21.17
C GLU A 126 -2.39 -3.75 19.74
N GLY A 127 -2.36 -2.80 18.80
CA GLY A 127 -2.62 -3.08 17.40
C GLY A 127 -1.58 -4.04 16.79
N ILE A 128 -0.30 -3.88 17.15
CA ILE A 128 0.76 -4.81 16.73
C ILE A 128 0.59 -6.17 17.43
N SER A 129 0.23 -6.20 18.72
CA SER A 129 -0.04 -7.45 19.46
C SER A 129 -1.11 -8.28 18.76
N PHE A 130 -2.22 -7.64 18.40
CA PHE A 130 -3.31 -8.29 17.69
C PHE A 130 -2.84 -8.90 16.35
N LEU A 131 -2.17 -8.11 15.53
CA LEU A 131 -1.67 -8.56 14.22
C LEU A 131 -0.64 -9.68 14.32
N SER A 132 0.23 -9.64 15.33
CA SER A 132 1.18 -10.71 15.61
C SER A 132 0.50 -12.03 15.94
N LYS A 133 -0.55 -12.01 16.78
CA LYS A 133 -1.38 -13.18 17.09
C LYS A 133 -2.10 -13.72 15.86
N GLU A 134 -2.47 -12.83 14.94
CA GLU A 134 -3.05 -13.20 13.65
C GLU A 134 -2.01 -13.64 12.61
N GLY A 135 -0.74 -13.83 12.98
CA GLY A 135 0.30 -14.38 12.10
C GLY A 135 0.81 -13.41 11.03
N ILE A 136 0.59 -12.11 11.21
CA ILE A 136 1.23 -11.07 10.37
C ILE A 136 2.72 -11.04 10.67
N SER A 137 3.55 -11.15 9.64
CA SER A 137 5.02 -11.16 9.78
C SER A 137 5.65 -9.77 9.79
N ARG A 138 5.01 -8.79 9.12
CA ARG A 138 5.47 -7.41 9.00
C ARG A 138 4.33 -6.42 9.12
N THR A 139 4.55 -5.32 9.86
CA THR A 139 3.59 -4.22 9.99
C THR A 139 4.16 -2.94 9.38
N ILE A 140 3.46 -2.40 8.39
CA ILE A 140 3.75 -1.08 7.82
C ILE A 140 3.05 -0.05 8.69
N LEU A 141 3.82 0.67 9.51
CA LEU A 141 3.30 1.59 10.50
C LEU A 141 2.59 2.80 9.86
N SER A 142 1.68 3.40 10.62
CA SER A 142 1.11 4.69 10.29
C SER A 142 2.21 5.75 10.15
N ARG A 143 2.04 6.68 9.19
CA ARG A 143 3.05 7.71 8.84
C ARG A 143 3.19 8.81 9.87
N GLU A 144 2.26 8.84 10.82
CA GLU A 144 2.09 9.87 11.83
C GLU A 144 2.93 9.66 13.11
N LEU A 145 3.78 8.63 13.12
CA LEU A 145 4.61 8.26 14.27
C LEU A 145 5.99 8.93 14.23
N SER A 146 6.45 9.33 15.42
CA SER A 146 7.83 9.78 15.65
C SER A 146 8.81 8.61 15.86
N VAL A 147 10.11 8.86 15.68
CA VAL A 147 11.17 7.87 15.98
C VAL A 147 11.04 7.33 17.41
N LYS A 148 10.66 8.19 18.37
CA LYS A 148 10.46 7.79 19.80
C LYS A 148 9.33 6.77 19.93
N GLU A 149 8.18 7.05 19.28
CA GLU A 149 7.02 6.13 19.28
C GLU A 149 7.35 4.83 18.60
N ILE A 150 7.99 4.86 17.41
CA ILE A 150 8.45 3.67 16.67
C ILE A 150 9.38 2.82 17.51
N ARG A 151 10.34 3.43 18.20
CA ARG A 151 11.26 2.74 19.12
C ARG A 151 10.53 2.02 20.25
N ASN A 152 9.49 2.64 20.80
CA ASN A 152 8.66 2.05 21.86
C ASN A 152 7.88 0.84 21.33
N LEU A 153 7.30 0.93 20.13
CA LEU A 153 6.62 -0.18 19.47
C LEU A 153 7.57 -1.36 19.25
N LYS A 154 8.78 -1.10 18.74
CA LYS A 154 9.78 -2.16 18.50
C LYS A 154 10.29 -2.80 19.80
N LYS A 155 10.43 -2.02 20.87
CA LYS A 155 10.82 -2.57 22.20
C LYS A 155 9.77 -3.54 22.74
N ALA A 156 8.47 -3.24 22.52
CA ALA A 156 7.36 -4.09 22.96
C ALA A 156 7.24 -5.36 22.11
N HIS A 157 7.59 -5.29 20.82
CA HIS A 157 7.44 -6.37 19.83
C HIS A 157 8.75 -6.60 19.08
N LYS A 158 9.70 -7.28 19.76
CA LYS A 158 11.06 -7.48 19.22
C LYS A 158 11.06 -8.33 17.93
N ASP A 159 10.16 -9.28 17.81
CA ASP A 159 10.11 -10.24 16.69
C ASP A 159 9.31 -9.73 15.50
N MET A 160 8.41 -8.74 15.69
CA MET A 160 7.65 -8.13 14.60
C MET A 160 8.55 -7.29 13.70
N GLU A 161 8.54 -7.53 12.40
CA GLU A 161 9.17 -6.64 11.44
C GLU A 161 8.36 -5.33 11.32
N LEU A 162 9.03 -4.21 11.56
CA LEU A 162 8.44 -2.88 11.39
C LEU A 162 8.96 -2.24 10.11
N GLU A 163 8.02 -1.80 9.27
CA GLU A 163 8.28 -1.05 8.04
C GLU A 163 7.81 0.39 8.18
N VAL A 164 8.64 1.35 7.77
CA VAL A 164 8.38 2.79 7.94
C VAL A 164 8.60 3.51 6.61
N PHE A 165 7.68 4.39 6.23
CA PHE A 165 7.90 5.30 5.10
C PHE A 165 8.98 6.32 5.43
N ILE A 166 9.94 6.49 4.49
CA ILE A 166 11.06 7.43 4.64
C ILE A 166 11.03 8.54 3.58
N HIS A 167 10.29 8.36 2.46
CA HIS A 167 10.24 9.35 1.38
C HIS A 167 8.92 9.30 0.62
N GLY A 168 8.54 10.46 0.06
CA GLY A 168 7.48 10.63 -0.93
C GLY A 168 6.17 11.18 -0.36
N ALA A 169 5.10 11.04 -1.11
CA ALA A 169 3.82 11.69 -0.83
C ALA A 169 3.20 11.27 0.51
N LEU A 170 2.75 12.25 1.30
CA LEU A 170 1.95 12.05 2.50
C LEU A 170 0.46 12.20 2.21
N CYS A 171 -0.37 11.40 2.90
CA CYS A 171 -1.80 11.63 3.03
C CYS A 171 -2.07 12.60 4.17
N TYR A 172 -3.10 13.45 4.07
CA TYR A 172 -3.51 14.29 5.17
C TYR A 172 -4.23 13.46 6.27
N SER A 173 -5.12 12.57 5.86
CA SER A 173 -5.76 11.62 6.75
C SER A 173 -4.86 10.44 7.06
N PHE A 174 -5.04 9.82 8.23
CA PHE A 174 -4.54 8.47 8.44
C PHE A 174 -4.92 7.57 7.26
N SER A 175 -3.93 6.82 6.75
CA SER A 175 -4.17 5.90 5.64
C SER A 175 -5.18 4.83 6.05
N GLY A 176 -6.16 4.58 5.18
CA GLY A 176 -7.28 3.67 5.48
C GLY A 176 -8.48 4.36 6.15
N LEU A 177 -8.31 5.52 6.78
CA LEU A 177 -9.38 6.24 7.49
C LEU A 177 -9.82 7.52 6.75
N CYS A 178 -9.67 7.56 5.42
CA CYS A 178 -10.13 8.65 4.58
C CYS A 178 -11.36 8.21 3.78
N PHE A 179 -12.50 8.84 4.01
CA PHE A 179 -13.77 8.57 3.33
C PHE A 179 -14.18 9.69 2.36
N ALA A 180 -13.36 10.75 2.22
CA ALA A 180 -13.72 11.94 1.47
C ALA A 180 -14.10 11.65 0.01
N SER A 181 -13.28 10.89 -0.70
CA SER A 181 -13.52 10.59 -2.12
C SER A 181 -14.75 9.69 -2.32
N GLY A 182 -14.95 8.69 -1.49
CA GLY A 182 -16.09 7.78 -1.55
C GLY A 182 -17.41 8.48 -1.23
N VAL A 183 -17.44 9.25 -0.12
CA VAL A 183 -18.63 9.95 0.34
C VAL A 183 -19.04 11.09 -0.62
N LEU A 184 -18.07 11.90 -1.05
CA LEU A 184 -18.35 13.10 -1.86
C LEU A 184 -18.50 12.83 -3.35
N LEU A 185 -17.80 11.82 -3.89
CA LEU A 185 -17.68 11.62 -5.35
C LEU A 185 -17.95 10.16 -5.78
N LYS A 186 -18.29 9.25 -4.88
CA LYS A 186 -18.46 7.82 -5.15
C LYS A 186 -17.19 7.15 -5.70
N ARG A 187 -16.02 7.68 -5.35
CA ARG A 187 -14.69 7.21 -5.76
C ARG A 187 -13.91 6.81 -4.50
N SER A 188 -13.93 5.53 -4.13
CA SER A 188 -13.31 5.11 -2.88
C SER A 188 -11.79 5.14 -2.92
N ALA A 189 -11.18 5.93 -2.03
CA ALA A 189 -9.73 5.94 -1.83
C ALA A 189 -9.23 4.59 -1.28
N ASN A 190 -10.06 3.87 -0.55
CA ASN A 190 -9.77 2.55 0.01
C ASN A 190 -9.90 1.41 -1.03
N ARG A 191 -10.40 1.75 -2.22
CA ARG A 191 -10.41 0.87 -3.40
C ARG A 191 -9.52 1.37 -4.54
N GLY A 192 -8.61 2.30 -4.23
CA GLY A 192 -7.58 2.77 -5.17
C GLY A 192 -7.99 3.94 -6.05
N ASP A 193 -9.21 4.50 -5.89
CA ASP A 193 -9.72 5.60 -6.71
C ASP A 193 -9.82 6.93 -5.92
N CYS A 194 -8.70 7.34 -5.33
CA CYS A 194 -8.61 8.59 -4.59
C CYS A 194 -8.73 9.82 -5.51
N ALA A 195 -9.71 10.68 -5.28
CA ALA A 195 -9.91 11.92 -6.01
C ALA A 195 -9.04 13.09 -5.53
N GLY A 196 -8.24 12.90 -4.49
CA GLY A 196 -7.34 13.93 -3.98
C GLY A 196 -8.03 15.14 -3.35
N ILE A 197 -9.17 14.97 -2.68
CA ILE A 197 -9.94 16.06 -2.04
C ILE A 197 -9.06 16.92 -1.12
N CYS A 198 -8.10 16.33 -0.39
CA CYS A 198 -7.16 17.07 0.43
C CYS A 198 -6.20 18.00 -0.37
N ARG A 199 -6.15 17.87 -1.70
CA ARG A 199 -5.31 18.67 -2.61
C ARG A 199 -6.12 19.72 -3.37
N THR A 200 -7.34 19.97 -2.98
CA THR A 200 -8.22 20.96 -3.61
C THR A 200 -8.23 22.27 -2.82
N TRP A 201 -8.77 23.32 -3.44
CA TRP A 201 -8.84 24.67 -2.90
C TRP A 201 -10.05 24.82 -1.99
N PHE A 202 -9.86 25.42 -0.82
CA PHE A 202 -10.91 25.71 0.15
C PHE A 202 -10.93 27.19 0.50
N ASN A 203 -12.10 27.70 0.92
CA ASN A 203 -12.30 29.03 1.48
C ASN A 203 -12.79 28.89 2.91
N GLY A 204 -12.25 29.69 3.83
CA GLY A 204 -12.72 29.73 5.22
C GLY A 204 -11.83 30.61 6.08
N GLU A 205 -12.37 31.11 7.18
CA GLU A 205 -11.70 31.96 8.16
C GLU A 205 -10.99 33.19 7.50
N GLY A 206 -11.64 33.81 6.49
CA GLY A 206 -11.07 34.94 5.76
C GLY A 206 -9.86 34.60 4.87
N ARG A 207 -9.55 33.34 4.64
CA ARG A 207 -8.42 32.84 3.86
C ARG A 207 -8.87 31.88 2.77
N LYS A 208 -8.06 31.80 1.72
CA LYS A 208 -8.23 30.82 0.64
C LYS A 208 -6.93 30.01 0.50
N GLY A 209 -7.00 28.71 0.21
CA GLY A 209 -5.78 27.92 0.00
C GLY A 209 -6.00 26.40 -0.03
N PHE A 210 -4.90 25.68 -0.26
CA PHE A 210 -4.84 24.21 -0.24
C PHE A 210 -4.56 23.69 1.18
N PHE A 211 -5.43 24.01 2.14
CA PHE A 211 -5.20 23.86 3.59
C PHE A 211 -4.81 22.45 4.04
N PHE A 212 -5.22 21.42 3.29
CA PHE A 212 -4.95 20.01 3.59
C PHE A 212 -3.91 19.39 2.68
N SER A 213 -3.26 20.19 1.81
CA SER A 213 -2.25 19.70 0.87
C SER A 213 -0.91 19.46 1.55
N MET A 214 -0.62 18.20 1.90
CA MET A 214 0.62 17.80 2.57
C MET A 214 1.86 18.09 1.71
N LYS A 215 2.94 18.51 2.37
CA LYS A 215 4.31 18.41 1.87
C LYS A 215 4.69 16.95 1.67
N ASP A 216 5.77 16.67 0.94
CA ASP A 216 6.28 15.31 0.77
C ASP A 216 7.25 14.94 1.91
N LEU A 217 7.20 13.69 2.35
CA LEU A 217 8.10 13.18 3.39
C LEU A 217 9.53 13.08 2.84
N ALA A 218 10.51 13.49 3.64
CA ALA A 218 11.94 13.26 3.40
C ALA A 218 12.68 13.07 4.71
N SER A 219 12.78 11.83 5.18
CA SER A 219 13.33 11.45 6.49
C SER A 219 14.85 11.27 6.48
N TYR A 220 15.57 11.86 5.53
CA TYR A 220 17.01 11.65 5.34
C TYR A 220 17.85 11.96 6.59
N LYS A 221 17.44 12.90 7.43
CA LYS A 221 18.11 13.25 8.70
C LYS A 221 17.96 12.17 9.78
N HIS A 222 16.94 11.32 9.68
CA HIS A 222 16.53 10.38 10.71
C HIS A 222 16.84 8.93 10.38
N ILE A 223 17.55 8.64 9.27
CA ILE A 223 17.87 7.26 8.85
C ILE A 223 18.64 6.51 9.95
N GLU A 224 19.66 7.11 10.54
CA GLU A 224 20.44 6.47 11.61
C GLU A 224 19.64 6.25 12.90
N GLU A 225 18.74 7.19 13.24
CA GLU A 225 17.87 7.04 14.40
C GLU A 225 16.85 5.91 14.22
N LEU A 226 16.28 5.79 13.00
CA LEU A 226 15.36 4.71 12.63
C LEU A 226 16.06 3.35 12.61
N LYS A 227 17.30 3.25 12.13
CA LYS A 227 18.16 2.03 12.24
C LYS A 227 18.34 1.65 13.71
N LYS A 228 18.73 2.60 14.56
CA LYS A 228 18.89 2.39 16.01
C LYS A 228 17.57 2.05 16.72
N ALA A 229 16.43 2.49 16.19
CA ALA A 229 15.12 2.11 16.68
C ALA A 229 14.73 0.66 16.33
N GLY A 230 15.48 0.00 15.43
CA GLY A 230 15.25 -1.39 15.03
C GLY A 230 14.22 -1.56 13.92
N VAL A 231 14.02 -0.54 13.08
CA VAL A 231 13.18 -0.63 11.89
C VAL A 231 13.78 -1.64 10.91
N SER A 232 12.96 -2.56 10.41
CA SER A 232 13.39 -3.67 9.55
C SER A 232 13.38 -3.30 8.07
N SER A 233 12.45 -2.41 7.64
CA SER A 233 12.30 -2.01 6.23
C SER A 233 12.01 -0.52 6.11
N PHE A 234 12.69 0.13 5.17
CA PHE A 234 12.55 1.53 4.80
C PHE A 234 11.84 1.65 3.46
N LYS A 235 10.65 2.23 3.47
CA LYS A 235 9.76 2.29 2.32
C LYS A 235 9.74 3.65 1.66
N ILE A 236 9.89 3.66 0.34
CA ILE A 236 9.72 4.85 -0.51
C ILE A 236 8.31 4.82 -1.10
N GLU A 237 7.53 5.92 -0.97
CA GLU A 237 6.24 6.06 -1.65
C GLU A 237 6.45 6.61 -3.07
N GLY A 238 5.73 6.06 -4.08
CA GLY A 238 5.84 6.59 -5.43
C GLY A 238 5.41 5.69 -6.59
N ARG A 239 4.49 4.74 -6.42
CA ARG A 239 4.05 3.82 -7.53
C ARG A 239 3.50 4.53 -8.77
N MET A 240 3.01 5.75 -8.64
CA MET A 240 2.55 6.58 -9.76
C MET A 240 3.63 7.51 -10.31
N LYS A 241 4.88 7.30 -9.94
CA LYS A 241 6.01 8.11 -10.38
C LYS A 241 6.77 7.44 -11.53
N SER A 242 7.62 8.23 -12.20
CA SER A 242 8.43 7.73 -13.31
C SER A 242 9.47 6.70 -12.88
N PRO A 243 10.01 5.90 -13.81
CA PRO A 243 11.12 4.99 -13.54
C PRO A 243 12.35 5.72 -12.97
N GLN A 244 12.62 6.95 -13.43
CA GLN A 244 13.71 7.79 -12.93
C GLN A 244 13.53 8.14 -11.45
N TYR A 245 12.28 8.43 -11.03
CA TYR A 245 12.00 8.67 -9.62
C TYR A 245 12.30 7.43 -8.77
N ALA A 246 11.89 6.25 -9.20
CA ALA A 246 12.13 5.00 -8.48
C ALA A 246 13.63 4.71 -8.34
N GLY A 247 14.39 4.84 -9.43
CA GLY A 247 15.84 4.63 -9.43
C GLY A 247 16.60 5.68 -8.61
N LEU A 248 16.36 6.97 -8.84
CA LEU A 248 17.06 8.05 -8.14
C LEU A 248 16.77 8.06 -6.64
N SER A 249 15.53 7.78 -6.23
CA SER A 249 15.21 7.69 -4.81
C SER A 249 15.85 6.47 -4.16
N ALA A 250 15.91 5.33 -4.86
CA ALA A 250 16.59 4.14 -4.37
C ALA A 250 18.09 4.39 -4.18
N ASP A 251 18.77 4.96 -5.18
CA ASP A 251 20.20 5.29 -5.10
C ASP A 251 20.52 6.23 -3.93
N LEU A 252 19.77 7.33 -3.82
CA LEU A 252 19.99 8.33 -2.79
C LEU A 252 19.84 7.75 -1.38
N TYR A 253 18.75 7.01 -1.10
CA TYR A 253 18.56 6.40 0.20
C TYR A 253 19.47 5.20 0.45
N ARG A 254 19.85 4.44 -0.57
CA ARG A 254 20.84 3.36 -0.44
C ARG A 254 22.18 3.91 0.03
N ASN A 255 22.63 4.98 -0.57
CA ASN A 255 23.90 5.63 -0.21
C ASN A 255 23.87 6.21 1.22
N LEU A 256 22.73 6.73 1.69
CA LEU A 256 22.54 7.18 3.07
C LEU A 256 22.56 5.99 4.06
N ILE A 257 21.80 4.92 3.76
CA ILE A 257 21.72 3.71 4.62
C ILE A 257 23.08 3.03 4.75
N ASP A 258 23.90 3.05 3.70
CA ASP A 258 25.24 2.47 3.65
C ASP A 258 26.32 3.37 4.26
N GLY A 259 25.97 4.63 4.62
CA GLY A 259 26.92 5.60 5.14
C GLY A 259 27.90 6.14 4.09
N LYS A 260 27.62 5.94 2.80
CA LYS A 260 28.43 6.46 1.68
C LYS A 260 28.24 7.95 1.45
N THR A 261 27.12 8.50 1.93
CA THR A 261 26.82 9.92 1.91
C THR A 261 26.24 10.36 3.25
N ARG A 262 26.25 11.68 3.49
CA ARG A 262 25.76 12.28 4.74
C ARG A 262 24.49 13.12 4.47
N PRO A 263 23.63 13.29 5.49
CA PRO A 263 22.43 14.12 5.39
C PRO A 263 22.69 15.55 4.93
N GLU A 264 23.85 16.14 5.25
CA GLU A 264 24.23 17.50 4.89
C GLU A 264 24.33 17.69 3.37
N ASN A 265 24.66 16.64 2.62
CA ASN A 265 24.77 16.65 1.16
C ASN A 265 23.41 16.48 0.45
N TRP A 266 22.31 16.36 1.20
CA TRP A 266 20.99 16.07 0.66
C TRP A 266 20.57 17.05 -0.45
N ASN A 267 20.70 18.35 -0.23
CA ASN A 267 20.20 19.35 -1.18
C ASN A 267 20.88 19.25 -2.55
N SER A 268 22.17 18.98 -2.59
CA SER A 268 22.90 18.80 -3.84
C SER A 268 22.60 17.45 -4.52
N LEU A 269 22.54 16.37 -3.73
CA LEU A 269 22.33 15.03 -4.27
C LEU A 269 20.88 14.77 -4.67
N SER A 270 19.90 15.39 -4.01
CA SER A 270 18.48 15.19 -4.30
C SER A 270 17.94 16.04 -5.44
N ALA A 271 18.71 17.00 -5.95
CA ALA A 271 18.26 17.89 -7.03
C ALA A 271 17.76 17.12 -8.28
N PRO A 272 18.43 16.07 -8.78
CA PRO A 272 17.88 15.26 -9.88
C PRO A 272 16.55 14.60 -9.53
N LEU A 273 16.40 14.04 -8.33
CA LEU A 273 15.16 13.43 -7.86
C LEU A 273 14.05 14.47 -7.79
N GLN A 274 14.32 15.65 -7.25
CA GLN A 274 13.34 16.73 -7.13
C GLN A 274 12.82 17.20 -8.48
N THR A 275 13.65 17.19 -9.54
CA THR A 275 13.20 17.54 -10.90
C THR A 275 12.33 16.46 -11.54
N THR A 276 12.33 15.22 -11.05
CA THR A 276 11.38 14.19 -11.53
C THR A 276 10.01 14.36 -10.92
N PHE A 277 9.94 14.59 -9.62
CA PHE A 277 8.76 14.95 -8.86
C PHE A 277 9.12 15.33 -7.43
N SER A 278 8.71 16.52 -6.98
CA SER A 278 8.74 16.90 -5.57
C SER A 278 7.70 17.96 -5.26
N ARG A 279 7.22 17.96 -4.02
CA ARG A 279 6.63 19.09 -3.31
C ARG A 279 7.64 19.57 -2.29
N PRO A 280 7.42 20.70 -1.59
CA PRO A 280 8.25 21.04 -0.43
C PRO A 280 8.36 19.87 0.53
N TYR A 281 9.55 19.60 1.06
CA TYR A 281 9.80 18.48 1.95
C TYR A 281 9.47 18.78 3.42
N THR A 282 9.13 17.72 4.15
CA THR A 282 8.94 17.71 5.60
C THR A 282 9.41 16.39 6.20
N ASP A 283 9.93 16.45 7.43
CA ASP A 283 10.22 15.28 8.27
C ASP A 283 9.35 15.26 9.55
N ASN A 284 8.39 16.15 9.61
CA ASN A 284 7.66 16.62 10.78
C ASN A 284 7.29 15.54 11.81
N TRP A 285 6.55 14.52 11.43
CA TRP A 285 6.11 13.49 12.38
C TRP A 285 7.27 12.62 12.85
N ILE A 286 8.18 12.25 11.96
CA ILE A 286 9.37 11.44 12.28
C ILE A 286 10.24 12.17 13.33
N SER A 287 10.45 13.48 13.19
CA SER A 287 11.21 14.27 14.13
C SER A 287 10.55 14.42 15.52
N GLY A 288 9.25 14.16 15.60
CA GLY A 288 8.45 14.44 16.81
C GLY A 288 8.08 15.91 16.99
N ASN A 289 8.37 16.77 16.01
CA ASN A 289 7.95 18.15 16.02
C ASN A 289 6.54 18.32 15.44
N PHE A 290 5.53 18.07 16.26
CA PHE A 290 4.12 18.16 15.85
C PHE A 290 3.60 19.61 15.72
N LYS A 291 4.44 20.61 15.97
CA LYS A 291 4.08 22.03 15.90
C LYS A 291 4.45 22.69 14.58
N SER A 292 5.26 22.08 13.72
CA SER A 292 5.62 22.68 12.44
C SER A 292 4.51 22.52 11.40
N MET A 293 4.49 23.43 10.41
CA MET A 293 3.53 23.39 9.32
C MET A 293 3.86 22.27 8.33
N ILE A 294 2.96 21.30 8.20
CA ILE A 294 3.12 20.10 7.36
C ILE A 294 2.43 20.21 5.99
N THR A 295 1.64 21.26 5.80
CA THR A 295 0.89 21.50 4.57
C THR A 295 1.54 22.61 3.74
N CYS A 296 1.24 22.62 2.43
CA CYS A 296 1.62 23.66 1.49
C CYS A 296 0.31 24.27 0.96
N HIS A 297 0.06 25.53 1.30
CA HIS A 297 -1.22 26.18 1.02
C HIS A 297 -1.28 26.81 -0.38
N ASP A 298 -0.12 27.09 -0.99
CA ASP A 298 -0.04 27.87 -2.24
C ASP A 298 -0.23 27.00 -3.49
N TYR A 299 0.34 25.78 -3.48
CA TYR A 299 0.29 24.88 -4.64
C TYR A 299 0.32 23.41 -4.25
N PRO A 300 -0.60 22.56 -4.77
CA PRO A 300 -0.77 21.19 -4.30
C PRO A 300 0.07 20.15 -5.03
N SER A 301 0.79 20.54 -6.07
CA SER A 301 1.44 19.63 -7.01
C SER A 301 2.97 19.81 -7.05
N HIS A 302 3.58 19.26 -8.08
CA HIS A 302 5.03 19.29 -8.33
C HIS A 302 5.56 20.71 -8.52
N THR A 303 6.58 21.07 -7.74
CA THR A 303 7.28 22.36 -7.85
C THR A 303 8.72 22.24 -8.33
N GLY A 304 9.34 21.05 -8.23
CA GLY A 304 10.75 20.88 -8.62
C GLY A 304 11.71 21.60 -7.69
N ILE A 305 12.77 22.19 -8.28
CA ILE A 305 13.80 22.99 -7.60
C ILE A 305 13.77 24.42 -8.11
N GLU A 306 14.09 25.38 -7.26
CA GLU A 306 14.18 26.78 -7.67
C GLU A 306 15.34 26.99 -8.66
N ALA A 307 15.04 27.54 -9.83
CA ALA A 307 15.99 27.83 -10.88
C ALA A 307 16.53 29.23 -10.78
N GLY A 308 15.83 30.17 -10.13
CA GLY A 308 16.20 31.54 -9.94
C GLY A 308 14.99 32.47 -9.80
N THR A 309 15.23 33.76 -9.70
CA THR A 309 14.17 34.76 -9.56
C THR A 309 14.23 35.72 -10.80
N VAL A 310 13.06 36.05 -11.33
CA VAL A 310 12.90 36.91 -12.49
C VAL A 310 13.42 38.34 -12.17
N SER A 311 14.43 38.79 -12.87
CA SER A 311 14.96 40.13 -12.72
C SER A 311 14.34 41.15 -13.68
N SER A 312 13.97 40.73 -14.88
CA SER A 312 13.22 41.49 -15.89
C SER A 312 12.41 40.53 -16.78
N SER A 313 11.33 41.03 -17.36
CA SER A 313 10.47 40.24 -18.22
C SER A 313 9.75 41.09 -19.24
N ASP A 314 9.57 40.54 -20.44
CA ASP A 314 8.66 41.02 -21.48
C ASP A 314 7.62 39.98 -21.85
N SER A 315 6.81 40.20 -22.88
CA SER A 315 5.71 39.28 -23.30
C SER A 315 6.19 37.93 -23.79
N THR A 316 7.49 37.77 -24.13
CA THR A 316 8.04 36.60 -24.82
C THR A 316 9.23 35.97 -24.11
N SER A 317 9.80 36.69 -23.13
CA SER A 317 11.01 36.24 -22.44
C SER A 317 11.12 36.81 -21.02
N PHE A 318 12.00 36.23 -20.22
CA PHE A 318 12.41 36.76 -18.92
C PHE A 318 13.89 36.50 -18.67
N THR A 319 14.49 37.33 -17.85
CA THR A 319 15.90 37.23 -17.43
C THR A 319 15.97 36.85 -15.97
N LEU A 320 16.86 35.90 -15.62
CA LEU A 320 17.12 35.48 -14.23
C LEU A 320 18.59 35.11 -14.04
N LYS A 321 19.08 35.20 -12.79
CA LYS A 321 20.34 34.59 -12.35
C LYS A 321 20.08 33.16 -11.91
N LEU A 322 20.78 32.20 -12.51
CA LEU A 322 20.57 30.77 -12.24
C LEU A 322 21.06 30.36 -10.85
N LEU A 323 20.23 29.63 -10.12
CA LEU A 323 20.56 28.94 -8.88
C LEU A 323 20.89 27.44 -9.12
N THR A 324 20.42 26.87 -10.23
CA THR A 324 20.74 25.51 -10.70
C THR A 324 21.11 25.54 -12.17
N ASP A 325 21.65 24.44 -12.70
CA ASP A 325 21.86 24.31 -14.15
C ASP A 325 20.52 24.31 -14.89
N VAL A 326 20.45 25.01 -16.00
CA VAL A 326 19.32 25.03 -16.92
C VAL A 326 19.81 24.79 -18.34
N SER A 327 19.10 23.98 -19.09
CA SER A 327 19.43 23.66 -20.48
C SER A 327 18.18 23.71 -21.36
N VAL A 328 18.38 23.89 -22.66
CA VAL A 328 17.31 23.70 -23.66
C VAL A 328 16.68 22.31 -23.49
N ARG A 329 15.37 22.21 -23.60
CA ARG A 329 14.52 21.05 -23.34
C ARG A 329 14.28 20.73 -21.86
N ASP A 330 14.86 21.47 -20.90
CA ASP A 330 14.42 21.38 -19.51
C ASP A 330 13.01 21.98 -19.36
N GLY A 331 12.23 21.48 -18.43
CA GLY A 331 10.93 22.04 -18.08
C GLY A 331 11.05 23.08 -16.99
N LEU A 332 10.49 24.25 -17.22
CA LEU A 332 10.40 25.31 -16.23
C LEU A 332 8.95 25.65 -15.86
N MET A 333 8.79 26.27 -14.71
CA MET A 333 7.50 26.72 -14.20
C MET A 333 7.65 28.03 -13.42
N PHE A 334 6.68 28.92 -13.57
CA PHE A 334 6.49 30.07 -12.67
C PHE A 334 5.01 30.26 -12.35
N PHE A 335 4.70 31.08 -11.35
CA PHE A 335 3.33 31.37 -10.94
C PHE A 335 2.93 32.77 -11.38
N VAL A 336 1.73 32.88 -11.94
CA VAL A 336 1.07 34.15 -12.17
C VAL A 336 0.10 34.39 -11.01
N PRO A 337 0.22 35.56 -10.32
CA PRO A 337 -0.73 35.92 -9.24
C PRO A 337 -2.15 36.01 -9.79
N ASP A 338 -3.06 35.33 -9.12
CA ASP A 338 -4.48 35.31 -9.42
C ASP A 338 -5.24 34.93 -8.15
N ASP A 339 -6.55 34.96 -8.15
CA ASP A 339 -7.36 34.45 -7.02
C ASP A 339 -7.00 33.02 -6.67
N LEU A 340 -6.77 32.17 -7.69
CA LEU A 340 -6.13 30.87 -7.59
C LEU A 340 -4.78 30.93 -8.33
N PRO A 341 -3.63 30.79 -7.65
CA PRO A 341 -2.32 30.87 -8.30
C PRO A 341 -2.24 29.90 -9.49
N ARG A 342 -2.01 30.46 -10.68
CA ARG A 342 -1.90 29.70 -11.94
C ARG A 342 -0.46 29.40 -12.25
N ALA A 343 -0.13 28.11 -12.38
CA ALA A 343 1.21 27.65 -12.75
C ALA A 343 1.36 27.61 -14.26
N VAL A 344 2.31 28.38 -14.78
CA VAL A 344 2.73 28.40 -16.19
C VAL A 344 3.89 27.43 -16.35
N LYS A 345 3.68 26.34 -17.10
CA LYS A 345 4.67 25.28 -17.35
C LYS A 345 5.06 25.24 -18.81
N PHE A 346 6.35 25.21 -19.09
CA PHE A 346 6.86 25.19 -20.46
C PHE A 346 8.22 24.52 -20.56
N GLY A 347 8.56 24.03 -21.76
CA GLY A 347 9.92 23.57 -22.09
C GLY A 347 10.78 24.72 -22.60
N VAL A 348 12.02 24.79 -22.14
CA VAL A 348 12.99 25.77 -22.62
C VAL A 348 13.31 25.52 -24.09
N LYS A 349 12.89 26.43 -24.96
CA LYS A 349 13.15 26.39 -26.42
C LYS A 349 14.38 27.13 -26.82
N LYS A 350 14.60 28.36 -26.25
CA LYS A 350 15.72 29.24 -26.54
C LYS A 350 16.22 29.86 -25.25
N MET A 351 17.54 30.00 -25.15
CA MET A 351 18.22 30.63 -24.03
C MET A 351 19.41 31.44 -24.54
N PHE A 352 19.62 32.60 -23.94
CA PHE A 352 20.66 33.53 -24.34
C PHE A 352 21.46 33.96 -23.10
N THR A 353 22.76 34.20 -23.27
CA THR A 353 23.56 34.86 -22.24
C THR A 353 23.16 36.34 -22.10
N ARG A 354 23.69 37.02 -21.08
CA ARG A 354 23.48 38.47 -20.88
C ARG A 354 23.87 39.33 -22.09
N GLU A 355 24.88 38.86 -22.83
CA GLU A 355 25.40 39.51 -24.04
C GLU A 355 24.59 39.15 -25.31
N GLY A 356 23.47 38.44 -25.18
CA GLY A 356 22.61 38.07 -26.31
C GLY A 356 23.07 36.83 -27.11
N ARG A 357 24.12 36.12 -26.69
CA ARG A 357 24.61 34.92 -27.38
C ARG A 357 23.70 33.74 -27.07
N ALA A 358 23.22 33.03 -28.08
CA ALA A 358 22.43 31.79 -27.92
C ALA A 358 23.30 30.69 -27.30
N VAL A 359 22.72 29.99 -26.30
CA VAL A 359 23.35 28.86 -25.57
C VAL A 359 22.41 27.73 -25.41
N THR A 360 22.93 26.51 -25.31
CA THR A 360 22.13 25.28 -25.09
C THR A 360 22.02 24.90 -23.62
N GLY A 361 22.83 25.48 -22.75
CA GLY A 361 22.80 25.26 -21.30
C GLY A 361 23.78 26.16 -20.57
N GLU A 362 23.46 26.48 -19.32
CA GLU A 362 24.29 27.29 -18.44
C GLU A 362 24.32 26.77 -17.03
N LYS A 363 25.38 27.04 -16.29
CA LYS A 363 25.63 26.62 -14.90
C LYS A 363 25.06 27.63 -13.89
N PRO A 364 24.91 27.24 -12.62
CA PRO A 364 24.54 28.14 -11.52
C PRO A 364 25.43 29.39 -11.48
N GLY A 365 24.86 30.56 -11.11
CA GLY A 365 25.53 31.84 -11.01
C GLY A 365 25.53 32.68 -12.30
N LYS A 366 25.22 32.07 -13.44
CA LYS A 366 25.11 32.80 -14.72
C LYS A 366 23.77 33.52 -14.84
N THR A 367 23.74 34.66 -15.51
CA THR A 367 22.52 35.38 -15.87
C THR A 367 22.13 34.99 -17.30
N VAL A 368 20.89 34.59 -17.48
CA VAL A 368 20.36 34.15 -18.78
C VAL A 368 19.00 34.76 -19.06
N THR A 369 18.69 34.95 -20.34
CA THR A 369 17.35 35.28 -20.84
C THR A 369 16.73 34.03 -21.47
N ILE A 370 15.53 33.67 -21.05
CA ILE A 370 14.83 32.47 -21.48
C ILE A 370 13.51 32.85 -22.15
N SER A 371 13.24 32.28 -23.33
CA SER A 371 11.95 32.48 -23.99
C SER A 371 10.82 31.77 -23.24
N ALA A 372 9.71 32.46 -23.03
CA ALA A 372 8.54 31.98 -22.30
C ALA A 372 7.26 32.14 -23.13
N PRO A 373 6.20 31.34 -22.85
CA PRO A 373 4.94 31.46 -23.57
C PRO A 373 4.11 32.68 -23.18
N GLU A 374 4.40 33.30 -22.05
CA GLU A 374 3.74 34.49 -21.50
C GLU A 374 4.68 35.23 -20.53
N GLN A 375 4.35 36.49 -20.23
CA GLN A 375 5.13 37.30 -19.33
C GLN A 375 5.20 36.74 -17.92
N ALA A 376 6.42 36.52 -17.42
CA ALA A 376 6.64 36.13 -16.03
C ALA A 376 6.64 37.37 -15.12
N PRO A 377 5.99 37.33 -13.94
CA PRO A 377 6.05 38.47 -13.02
C PRO A 377 7.47 38.73 -12.55
N VAL A 378 7.87 40.01 -12.53
CA VAL A 378 9.18 40.43 -11.97
C VAL A 378 9.20 40.06 -10.48
N SER A 379 10.33 39.60 -10.01
CA SER A 379 10.57 39.06 -8.67
C SER A 379 9.87 37.68 -8.39
N ALA A 380 9.19 37.08 -9.36
CA ALA A 380 8.62 35.73 -9.18
C ALA A 380 9.73 34.67 -9.21
N PRO A 381 9.67 33.64 -8.35
CA PRO A 381 10.55 32.49 -8.45
C PRO A 381 10.21 31.64 -9.67
N VAL A 382 11.24 31.15 -10.35
CA VAL A 382 11.16 30.20 -11.46
C VAL A 382 11.66 28.85 -10.96
N TYR A 383 10.94 27.80 -11.28
CA TYR A 383 11.24 26.43 -10.85
C TYR A 383 11.60 25.54 -12.04
N LYS A 384 12.64 24.71 -11.88
CA LYS A 384 12.97 23.62 -12.81
C LYS A 384 12.20 22.38 -12.41
N ILE A 385 11.26 21.91 -13.27
CA ILE A 385 10.34 20.82 -13.01
C ILE A 385 10.63 19.56 -13.82
N SER A 386 11.57 19.61 -14.75
CA SER A 386 12.12 18.42 -15.43
C SER A 386 13.50 18.73 -16.00
N SER A 387 14.30 17.67 -16.19
CA SER A 387 15.62 17.76 -16.80
C SER A 387 15.74 16.79 -17.97
N HIS A 388 16.13 17.30 -19.14
CA HIS A 388 16.37 16.46 -20.33
C HIS A 388 17.51 15.45 -20.13
N LYS A 389 18.43 15.72 -19.18
CA LYS A 389 19.53 14.83 -18.81
C LYS A 389 19.06 13.55 -18.11
N LEU A 390 17.82 13.53 -17.60
CA LEU A 390 17.20 12.38 -16.94
C LEU A 390 16.39 11.50 -17.91
N ASN A 391 16.65 11.61 -19.22
CA ASN A 391 16.05 10.73 -20.22
C ASN A 391 16.79 9.39 -20.22
N TRP A 392 16.36 8.45 -19.36
CA TRP A 392 16.93 7.12 -19.28
C TRP A 392 16.40 6.22 -20.41
N PRO A 393 17.19 5.27 -20.91
CA PRO A 393 16.74 4.38 -21.98
C PRO A 393 15.57 3.50 -21.52
N GLY A 394 14.61 3.26 -22.41
CA GLY A 394 13.52 2.34 -22.15
C GLY A 394 14.00 0.92 -21.94
N ILE A 395 13.28 0.14 -21.12
CA ILE A 395 13.57 -1.27 -20.86
C ILE A 395 12.56 -2.12 -21.61
N ASN A 396 13.06 -2.98 -22.50
CA ASN A 396 12.22 -3.97 -23.18
C ASN A 396 11.98 -5.17 -22.26
N GLU A 397 10.79 -5.27 -21.68
CA GLU A 397 10.40 -6.37 -20.79
C GLU A 397 10.48 -7.75 -21.43
N LYS A 398 10.18 -7.84 -22.75
CA LYS A 398 10.20 -9.10 -23.50
C LYS A 398 11.62 -9.69 -23.65
N ALA A 399 12.65 -8.90 -23.38
CA ALA A 399 14.02 -9.39 -23.34
C ALA A 399 14.34 -10.22 -22.09
N PHE A 400 13.47 -10.19 -21.08
CA PHE A 400 13.62 -10.94 -19.85
C PHE A 400 12.87 -12.26 -19.92
N PRO A 401 13.50 -13.41 -19.58
CA PRO A 401 12.82 -14.70 -19.62
C PRO A 401 11.74 -14.80 -18.53
N LEU A 402 10.74 -15.64 -18.76
CA LEU A 402 9.75 -15.99 -17.73
C LEU A 402 10.41 -16.76 -16.57
N TRP A 403 9.86 -16.59 -15.40
CA TRP A 403 10.21 -17.41 -14.24
C TRP A 403 9.68 -18.83 -14.41
N GLN A 404 10.47 -19.79 -13.96
CA GLN A 404 10.12 -21.20 -13.98
C GLN A 404 10.34 -21.77 -12.59
N LYS A 405 9.39 -22.56 -12.11
CA LYS A 405 9.52 -23.24 -10.83
C LYS A 405 10.53 -24.38 -10.92
N GLU A 406 11.56 -24.29 -10.10
CA GLU A 406 12.58 -25.35 -10.01
C GLU A 406 12.01 -26.59 -9.31
N ILE A 407 12.13 -27.75 -9.94
CA ILE A 407 11.73 -29.04 -9.37
C ILE A 407 12.86 -30.06 -9.42
N SER A 408 12.82 -31.00 -8.45
CA SER A 408 13.68 -32.19 -8.50
C SER A 408 13.00 -33.31 -9.25
N ILE A 409 13.67 -33.88 -10.23
CA ILE A 409 13.16 -34.94 -11.09
C ILE A 409 13.84 -36.26 -10.73
N THR A 410 13.06 -37.33 -10.63
CA THR A 410 13.59 -38.70 -10.52
C THR A 410 13.34 -39.42 -11.85
N VAL A 411 14.38 -39.96 -12.43
CA VAL A 411 14.31 -40.80 -13.64
C VAL A 411 14.65 -42.21 -13.26
N THR A 412 13.69 -43.12 -13.43
CA THR A 412 13.88 -44.57 -13.27
C THR A 412 13.98 -45.21 -14.62
N VAL A 413 15.01 -46.01 -14.84
CA VAL A 413 15.27 -46.71 -16.10
C VAL A 413 15.29 -48.21 -15.83
N THR A 414 14.45 -48.96 -16.53
CA THR A 414 14.48 -50.42 -16.55
C THR A 414 14.98 -50.89 -17.91
N SER A 415 15.11 -52.20 -18.15
CA SER A 415 15.44 -52.74 -19.45
C SER A 415 14.34 -52.53 -20.53
N LYS A 416 13.14 -52.13 -20.13
CA LYS A 416 11.94 -52.04 -21.00
C LYS A 416 11.28 -50.67 -21.04
N ASP A 417 11.58 -49.78 -20.09
CA ASP A 417 10.90 -48.48 -19.98
C ASP A 417 11.78 -47.42 -19.30
N ILE A 418 11.34 -46.18 -19.48
CA ILE A 418 11.82 -45.03 -18.71
C ILE A 418 10.62 -44.39 -18.00
N THR A 419 10.73 -44.14 -16.71
CA THR A 419 9.75 -43.42 -15.92
C THR A 419 10.37 -42.14 -15.38
N VAL A 420 9.71 -41.03 -15.63
CA VAL A 420 10.10 -39.70 -15.14
C VAL A 420 9.06 -39.24 -14.12
N SER A 421 9.50 -38.92 -12.92
CA SER A 421 8.60 -38.45 -11.87
C SER A 421 9.15 -37.22 -11.15
N ALA A 422 8.25 -36.40 -10.62
CA ALA A 422 8.55 -35.29 -9.72
C ALA A 422 7.46 -35.14 -8.69
N SER A 423 7.83 -34.65 -7.52
CA SER A 423 6.87 -34.22 -6.49
C SER A 423 6.80 -32.71 -6.45
N CYS A 424 5.60 -32.16 -6.54
CA CYS A 424 5.34 -30.74 -6.41
C CYS A 424 4.09 -30.53 -5.54
N ARG A 425 4.23 -29.76 -4.46
CA ARG A 425 3.13 -29.48 -3.50
C ARG A 425 2.46 -30.75 -2.95
N GLY A 426 3.25 -31.76 -2.62
CA GLY A 426 2.74 -33.02 -2.06
C GLY A 426 2.00 -33.91 -3.05
N ARG A 427 2.00 -33.56 -4.34
CA ARG A 427 1.47 -34.40 -5.41
C ARG A 427 2.61 -34.98 -6.22
N GLU A 428 2.48 -36.24 -6.60
CA GLU A 428 3.42 -36.92 -7.48
C GLU A 428 2.93 -36.83 -8.93
N TYR A 429 3.85 -36.45 -9.81
CA TYR A 429 3.65 -36.35 -11.26
C TYR A 429 4.54 -37.38 -11.92
N LEU A 430 3.95 -38.23 -12.76
CA LEU A 430 4.65 -39.35 -13.35
C LEU A 430 4.29 -39.50 -14.82
N VAL A 431 5.29 -39.78 -15.64
CA VAL A 431 5.14 -40.21 -17.03
C VAL A 431 6.06 -41.40 -17.24
N SER A 432 5.47 -42.52 -17.69
CA SER A 432 6.22 -43.72 -18.09
C SER A 432 6.11 -43.94 -19.60
N LYS A 433 7.20 -44.36 -20.20
CA LYS A 433 7.26 -44.69 -21.60
C LYS A 433 7.98 -46.01 -21.84
N ILE A 434 7.30 -46.96 -22.48
CA ILE A 434 7.92 -48.20 -22.90
C ILE A 434 8.83 -47.90 -24.09
N LEU A 435 10.09 -48.26 -23.98
CA LEU A 435 11.10 -48.09 -25.02
C LEU A 435 12.29 -49.05 -24.75
N PRO A 436 12.98 -49.51 -25.79
CA PRO A 436 14.17 -50.33 -25.59
C PRO A 436 15.30 -49.51 -24.97
N VAL A 437 15.89 -50.04 -23.93
CA VAL A 437 17.09 -49.50 -23.31
C VAL A 437 18.26 -50.39 -23.71
N GLU A 438 19.25 -49.82 -24.32
CA GLU A 438 20.38 -50.56 -24.87
C GLU A 438 21.66 -50.27 -24.12
N LYS A 439 22.66 -51.15 -24.23
CA LYS A 439 24.00 -50.86 -23.73
C LYS A 439 24.69 -49.88 -24.69
N ALA A 440 25.21 -48.79 -24.13
CA ALA A 440 25.98 -47.81 -24.91
C ALA A 440 27.26 -48.45 -25.55
N ARG A 441 27.58 -48.07 -26.75
CA ARG A 441 28.78 -48.50 -27.47
C ARG A 441 30.08 -47.98 -26.85
N SER A 442 30.02 -46.83 -26.15
CA SER A 442 31.10 -46.21 -25.39
C SER A 442 30.55 -45.67 -24.07
N ARG A 443 31.41 -45.59 -23.07
CA ARG A 443 31.02 -44.97 -21.77
C ARG A 443 30.54 -43.53 -21.95
N ASN A 444 29.44 -43.19 -21.30
CA ASN A 444 28.85 -41.86 -21.34
C ASN A 444 28.45 -41.45 -19.89
N ASP A 445 28.28 -40.17 -19.65
CA ASP A 445 27.67 -39.68 -18.42
C ASP A 445 26.16 -39.51 -18.63
N PHE A 446 25.42 -40.61 -18.50
CA PHE A 446 23.99 -40.61 -18.76
C PHE A 446 23.20 -39.67 -17.81
N LYS A 447 23.65 -39.54 -16.55
CA LYS A 447 23.07 -38.61 -15.61
C LYS A 447 23.22 -37.15 -16.07
N LYS A 448 24.38 -36.79 -16.62
CA LYS A 448 24.63 -35.47 -17.20
C LYS A 448 23.79 -35.24 -18.43
N ILE A 449 23.70 -36.23 -19.31
CA ILE A 449 22.82 -36.17 -20.49
C ILE A 449 21.36 -35.89 -20.11
N LEU A 450 20.86 -36.57 -19.09
CA LEU A 450 19.52 -36.34 -18.57
C LEU A 450 19.39 -34.92 -17.97
N LEU A 451 20.34 -34.46 -17.15
CA LEU A 451 20.31 -33.13 -16.56
C LEU A 451 20.28 -32.05 -17.65
N ASP A 452 21.20 -32.10 -18.62
CA ASP A 452 21.28 -31.13 -19.70
C ASP A 452 19.97 -31.14 -20.55
N LEU A 453 19.38 -32.31 -20.75
CA LEU A 453 18.13 -32.46 -21.48
C LEU A 453 16.95 -31.85 -20.72
N PHE A 454 16.77 -32.16 -19.45
CA PHE A 454 15.62 -31.72 -18.63
C PHE A 454 15.72 -30.29 -18.15
N GLN A 455 16.92 -29.68 -18.11
CA GLN A 455 17.08 -28.24 -17.90
C GLN A 455 16.48 -27.41 -19.06
N SER A 456 16.43 -27.98 -20.27
CA SER A 456 15.80 -27.34 -21.42
C SER A 456 14.27 -27.64 -21.43
N SER A 457 13.51 -27.01 -20.58
CA SER A 457 12.06 -27.27 -20.41
C SER A 457 11.15 -26.56 -21.44
N GLY A 458 11.71 -25.71 -22.31
CA GLY A 458 10.92 -24.94 -23.29
C GLY A 458 10.06 -23.89 -22.61
N ASP A 459 8.77 -23.80 -23.02
CA ASP A 459 7.80 -22.85 -22.50
C ASP A 459 7.09 -23.33 -21.23
N SER A 460 7.51 -24.46 -20.61
CA SER A 460 6.95 -24.98 -19.39
C SER A 460 7.13 -23.99 -18.22
N ALA A 461 6.15 -23.94 -17.32
CA ALA A 461 6.25 -23.20 -16.07
C ALA A 461 7.26 -23.81 -15.07
N PHE A 462 7.87 -24.93 -15.40
CA PHE A 462 8.81 -25.67 -14.56
C PHE A 462 10.18 -25.82 -15.24
N THR A 463 11.24 -25.95 -14.41
CA THR A 463 12.60 -26.29 -14.84
C THR A 463 13.18 -27.34 -13.91
N CYS A 464 14.13 -28.14 -14.42
CA CYS A 464 14.80 -29.15 -13.63
C CYS A 464 16.02 -28.55 -12.88
N GLY A 465 15.97 -28.53 -11.56
CA GLY A 465 17.10 -28.12 -10.73
C GLY A 465 18.02 -29.29 -10.37
N LYS A 466 17.45 -30.44 -10.02
CA LYS A 466 18.20 -31.64 -9.65
C LYS A 466 17.60 -32.87 -10.30
N ILE A 467 18.47 -33.79 -10.73
CA ILE A 467 18.05 -35.08 -11.26
C ILE A 467 18.62 -36.22 -10.42
N ARG A 468 17.74 -37.18 -10.11
CA ARG A 468 18.09 -38.44 -9.46
C ARG A 468 17.87 -39.55 -10.49
N LEU A 469 18.93 -40.30 -10.84
CA LEU A 469 18.83 -41.49 -11.65
C LEU A 469 18.66 -42.72 -10.72
N ILE A 470 17.67 -43.55 -11.02
CA ILE A 470 17.46 -44.86 -10.45
C ILE A 470 17.60 -45.85 -11.61
N ASN A 471 18.74 -46.54 -11.63
CA ASN A 471 19.04 -47.52 -12.64
C ASN A 471 18.62 -48.92 -12.16
N GLN A 472 17.72 -49.52 -12.89
CA GLN A 472 17.21 -50.89 -12.67
C GLN A 472 17.49 -51.80 -13.90
N THR A 473 18.51 -51.42 -14.69
CA THR A 473 19.01 -52.26 -15.80
C THR A 473 20.18 -53.11 -15.34
N ASP A 474 20.58 -54.06 -16.15
CA ASP A 474 21.79 -54.85 -15.93
C ASP A 474 23.09 -54.11 -16.35
N PHE A 475 23.02 -52.82 -16.74
CA PHE A 475 24.12 -51.99 -17.15
C PHE A 475 24.53 -51.02 -16.05
N ASP A 476 25.77 -50.59 -16.00
CA ASP A 476 26.18 -49.47 -15.11
C ASP A 476 25.60 -48.11 -15.66
N ASP A 477 25.51 -47.11 -14.77
CA ASP A 477 24.95 -45.80 -15.12
C ASP A 477 25.58 -45.10 -16.32
N ASN A 478 26.87 -45.39 -16.57
CA ASN A 478 27.65 -44.82 -17.65
C ASN A 478 27.58 -45.65 -18.93
N SER A 479 26.82 -46.74 -18.92
CA SER A 479 26.65 -47.66 -20.04
C SER A 479 25.19 -47.74 -20.55
N ILE A 480 24.32 -46.81 -20.10
CA ILE A 480 22.93 -46.75 -20.56
C ILE A 480 22.85 -45.94 -21.86
N PHE A 481 22.12 -46.47 -22.87
CA PHE A 481 21.79 -45.77 -24.08
C PHE A 481 20.29 -45.79 -24.33
N ILE A 482 19.71 -44.59 -24.52
CA ILE A 482 18.35 -44.38 -25.02
C ILE A 482 18.43 -43.40 -26.18
N PRO A 483 17.79 -43.67 -27.31
CA PRO A 483 17.84 -42.78 -28.47
C PRO A 483 17.44 -41.35 -28.11
N PRO A 484 18.20 -40.31 -28.53
CA PRO A 484 17.92 -38.91 -28.18
C PRO A 484 16.52 -38.43 -28.54
N LYS A 485 15.92 -38.96 -29.60
CA LYS A 485 14.54 -38.69 -30.03
C LYS A 485 13.54 -39.15 -28.95
N GLU A 486 13.77 -40.32 -28.37
CA GLU A 486 12.89 -40.89 -27.35
C GLU A 486 13.00 -40.12 -26.04
N LEU A 487 14.22 -39.79 -25.62
CA LEU A 487 14.45 -38.93 -24.45
C LEU A 487 13.78 -37.55 -24.59
N LYS A 488 13.91 -36.91 -25.75
CA LYS A 488 13.26 -35.63 -26.06
C LYS A 488 11.73 -35.72 -25.99
N SER A 489 11.19 -36.80 -26.53
CA SER A 489 9.74 -37.03 -26.53
C SER A 489 9.20 -37.30 -25.11
N THR A 490 9.95 -38.07 -24.32
CA THR A 490 9.61 -38.34 -22.91
C THR A 490 9.65 -37.05 -22.08
N ARG A 491 10.70 -36.25 -22.25
CA ARG A 491 10.80 -34.92 -21.61
C ARG A 491 9.59 -34.05 -21.93
N ARG A 492 9.24 -33.93 -23.23
CA ARG A 492 8.10 -33.11 -23.63
C ARG A 492 6.79 -33.60 -23.00
N ALA A 493 6.51 -34.88 -23.07
CA ALA A 493 5.32 -35.47 -22.48
C ALA A 493 5.26 -35.25 -20.94
N PHE A 494 6.42 -35.27 -20.27
CA PHE A 494 6.51 -35.02 -18.84
C PHE A 494 6.16 -33.56 -18.48
N PHE A 495 6.77 -32.58 -19.14
CA PHE A 495 6.47 -31.16 -18.88
C PHE A 495 5.05 -30.79 -19.29
N ASP A 496 4.54 -31.26 -20.45
CA ASP A 496 3.15 -31.06 -20.87
C ASP A 496 2.16 -31.62 -19.83
N ARG A 497 2.46 -32.79 -19.26
CA ARG A 497 1.67 -33.38 -18.18
C ARG A 497 1.73 -32.56 -16.90
N LEU A 498 2.90 -32.09 -16.53
CA LEU A 498 3.13 -31.28 -15.33
C LEU A 498 2.38 -29.95 -15.44
N ASP A 499 2.49 -29.26 -16.58
CA ASP A 499 1.79 -28.00 -16.84
C ASP A 499 0.26 -28.17 -16.81
N SER A 500 -0.26 -29.24 -17.45
CA SER A 500 -1.70 -29.51 -17.48
C SER A 500 -2.29 -29.75 -16.10
N LEU A 501 -1.56 -30.44 -15.23
CA LEU A 501 -2.01 -30.75 -13.86
C LEU A 501 -1.76 -29.58 -12.90
N SER A 502 -0.75 -28.74 -13.12
CA SER A 502 -0.57 -27.53 -12.34
C SER A 502 -1.72 -26.54 -12.58
N ALA A 503 -2.14 -26.40 -13.83
CA ALA A 503 -3.30 -25.58 -14.20
C ALA A 503 -4.62 -26.08 -13.56
N GLN A 504 -4.77 -27.41 -13.38
CA GLN A 504 -5.94 -28.02 -12.76
C GLN A 504 -5.86 -28.05 -11.21
N GLY A 505 -4.66 -28.09 -10.66
CA GLY A 505 -4.41 -28.36 -9.24
C GLY A 505 -4.27 -27.16 -8.33
N SER A 506 -4.16 -25.93 -8.87
CA SER A 506 -4.13 -24.70 -8.06
C SER A 506 -5.50 -24.35 -7.46
N MET A 507 -6.55 -25.08 -7.88
CA MET A 507 -7.91 -24.87 -7.38
C MET A 507 -8.49 -26.20 -6.86
N THR A 508 -8.35 -26.46 -5.55
CA THR A 508 -9.54 -26.96 -4.86
C THR A 508 -10.49 -25.76 -4.82
N PRO A 509 -11.52 -25.69 -5.69
CA PRO A 509 -12.50 -24.63 -5.55
C PRO A 509 -13.01 -24.71 -4.12
N PRO A 510 -13.21 -23.59 -3.42
CA PRO A 510 -13.94 -23.64 -2.17
C PRO A 510 -15.19 -24.48 -2.46
N PRO A 511 -15.59 -25.39 -1.57
CA PRO A 511 -16.72 -26.27 -1.81
C PRO A 511 -17.85 -25.41 -2.36
N LYS A 512 -18.43 -25.80 -3.50
CA LYS A 512 -19.54 -25.09 -4.13
C LYS A 512 -20.50 -24.79 -2.99
N ARG A 513 -20.54 -23.51 -2.58
CA ARG A 513 -21.48 -23.10 -1.54
C ARG A 513 -22.84 -23.53 -2.04
N ASN A 514 -23.51 -24.36 -1.27
CA ASN A 514 -24.93 -24.52 -1.44
C ASN A 514 -25.48 -23.11 -1.44
N THR A 515 -25.82 -22.60 -2.62
CA THR A 515 -26.63 -21.41 -2.74
C THR A 515 -27.91 -21.78 -2.01
N VAL A 516 -27.97 -21.40 -0.73
CA VAL A 516 -29.24 -21.39 -0.03
C VAL A 516 -30.07 -20.44 -0.89
N ARG A 517 -30.97 -21.02 -1.69
CA ARG A 517 -32.04 -20.23 -2.31
C ARG A 517 -32.77 -19.61 -1.14
N LEU A 518 -32.38 -18.39 -0.77
CA LEU A 518 -33.19 -17.56 0.08
C LEU A 518 -34.54 -17.51 -0.61
N LYS A 519 -35.52 -18.16 -0.02
CA LYS A 519 -36.91 -18.04 -0.47
C LYS A 519 -37.17 -16.55 -0.54
N ARG A 520 -37.74 -16.06 -1.63
CA ARG A 520 -38.09 -14.64 -1.85
C ARG A 520 -38.83 -13.98 -0.68
N GLU A 521 -39.32 -14.75 0.27
CA GLU A 521 -40.01 -14.31 1.48
C GLU A 521 -39.11 -13.62 2.51
N HIS A 522 -37.78 -13.94 2.59
CA HIS A 522 -36.87 -13.23 3.51
C HIS A 522 -36.42 -11.86 3.00
N SER A 523 -36.51 -11.59 1.70
CA SER A 523 -36.22 -10.27 1.12
C SER A 523 -37.35 -9.25 1.35
N ARG A 524 -38.56 -9.67 1.75
CA ARG A 524 -39.69 -8.80 2.10
C ARG A 524 -39.65 -8.30 3.55
N GLY A 525 -38.82 -8.85 4.42
CA GLY A 525 -38.80 -8.56 5.85
C GLY A 525 -37.75 -7.60 6.33
N ILE A 526 -36.81 -7.13 5.48
CA ILE A 526 -35.82 -6.11 5.85
C ILE A 526 -36.41 -4.74 5.47
N PRO A 527 -37.01 -4.00 6.41
CA PRO A 527 -37.57 -2.67 6.10
C PRO A 527 -36.44 -1.73 5.69
N ARG A 528 -36.56 -1.11 4.53
CA ARG A 528 -35.62 -0.08 4.04
C ARG A 528 -35.41 1.10 5.02
N GLY A 529 -36.10 1.16 6.15
CA GLY A 529 -36.07 2.23 7.13
C GLY A 529 -35.76 1.84 8.57
N LYS A 530 -35.60 0.54 8.91
CA LYS A 530 -35.39 0.11 10.31
C LYS A 530 -33.96 -0.32 10.67
N LEU A 531 -32.98 0.09 9.90
CA LEU A 531 -31.58 -0.36 10.03
C LEU A 531 -30.70 0.59 10.85
N VAL A 532 -31.29 1.67 11.35
CA VAL A 532 -30.76 2.47 12.45
C VAL A 532 -31.80 2.37 13.54
N PRO A 533 -31.42 2.03 14.80
CA PRO A 533 -32.39 1.99 15.90
C PRO A 533 -33.26 3.23 15.89
N GLU A 534 -34.59 3.07 15.89
CA GLU A 534 -35.56 4.16 15.84
C GLU A 534 -35.44 5.06 17.07
N GLY A 535 -34.82 6.19 16.89
CA GLY A 535 -34.77 7.32 17.80
C GLY A 535 -34.01 8.37 17.07
N ASN A 536 -34.69 9.23 16.30
CA ASN A 536 -34.12 10.26 15.43
C ASN A 536 -32.72 9.95 14.83
N GLY A 537 -32.55 8.78 14.39
CA GLY A 537 -31.78 8.11 13.33
C GLY A 537 -30.31 8.37 13.15
N LYS A 538 -29.69 9.24 13.88
CA LYS A 538 -28.24 9.46 13.82
C LYS A 538 -27.68 8.97 15.15
N ILE A 539 -26.92 7.84 15.16
CA ILE A 539 -25.88 7.71 16.18
C ILE A 539 -24.99 8.91 15.88
N PRO A 540 -25.08 10.02 16.62
CA PRO A 540 -24.21 11.14 16.37
C PRO A 540 -22.81 10.59 16.49
N PHE A 541 -21.91 10.98 15.59
CA PHE A 541 -20.49 10.78 15.77
C PHE A 541 -20.12 11.57 17.03
N VAL A 542 -20.39 10.99 18.18
CA VAL A 542 -19.90 11.49 19.43
C VAL A 542 -18.44 11.11 19.42
N LEU A 543 -17.60 12.09 19.06
CA LEU A 543 -16.17 12.00 19.28
C LEU A 543 -15.99 11.66 20.74
N PHE A 544 -15.62 10.42 21.00
CA PHE A 544 -15.27 9.95 22.31
C PHE A 544 -13.98 10.66 22.71
N ASP A 545 -14.11 11.73 23.43
CA ASP A 545 -12.98 12.56 23.85
C ASP A 545 -12.72 12.49 25.36
N SER A 546 -11.64 13.14 25.81
CA SER A 546 -11.22 13.20 27.22
C SER A 546 -12.23 13.89 28.17
N GLU A 547 -13.24 14.60 27.63
CA GLU A 547 -14.32 15.23 28.39
C GLU A 547 -15.58 14.36 28.42
N PHE A 548 -15.41 13.08 28.38
CA PHE A 548 -16.44 12.08 28.26
C PHE A 548 -17.50 12.21 29.38
N SER A 549 -18.63 12.77 29.04
CA SER A 549 -19.84 12.66 29.86
C SER A 549 -20.62 11.43 29.44
N GLN A 550 -20.79 10.46 30.35
CA GLN A 550 -21.65 9.29 30.11
C GLN A 550 -23.02 9.68 29.55
N ASN A 551 -23.53 10.86 29.92
CA ASN A 551 -24.84 11.35 29.53
C ASN A 551 -24.94 11.86 28.10
N SER A 552 -23.81 12.07 27.40
CA SER A 552 -23.79 12.54 26.00
C SER A 552 -23.81 11.40 24.97
N LEU A 553 -23.69 10.15 25.41
CA LEU A 553 -23.71 8.99 24.51
C LEU A 553 -25.15 8.57 24.16
N PRO A 554 -25.38 8.12 22.91
CA PRO A 554 -26.70 7.67 22.53
C PRO A 554 -27.13 6.43 23.32
N VAL A 555 -28.35 6.48 23.85
CA VAL A 555 -29.03 5.37 24.53
C VAL A 555 -30.12 4.85 23.61
N ILE A 556 -30.05 3.56 23.28
CA ILE A 556 -31.01 2.90 22.38
C ILE A 556 -31.43 1.59 23.05
N ALA A 557 -32.73 1.38 23.24
CA ALA A 557 -33.28 0.20 23.91
C ALA A 557 -32.61 -0.09 25.26
N GLY A 558 -32.31 0.95 26.05
CA GLY A 558 -31.67 0.82 27.36
C GLY A 558 -30.16 0.56 27.36
N LYS A 559 -29.55 0.41 26.20
CA LYS A 559 -28.10 0.23 26.02
C LYS A 559 -27.43 1.53 25.57
N ARG A 560 -26.20 1.74 26.03
CA ARG A 560 -25.38 2.92 25.67
C ARG A 560 -24.33 2.54 24.64
N TYR A 561 -24.40 3.15 23.46
CA TYR A 561 -23.49 2.89 22.35
C TYR A 561 -22.28 3.80 22.40
N VAL A 562 -21.07 3.21 22.31
CA VAL A 562 -19.78 3.88 22.46
C VAL A 562 -18.88 3.57 21.28
N PRO A 563 -18.96 4.32 20.16
CA PRO A 563 -17.97 4.21 19.09
C PRO A 563 -16.59 4.59 19.62
N LEU A 564 -15.61 3.68 19.56
CA LEU A 564 -14.27 3.95 20.06
C LEU A 564 -13.47 4.80 19.08
N MET A 565 -12.56 5.64 19.60
CA MET A 565 -11.69 6.50 18.79
C MET A 565 -10.81 5.66 17.84
N PRO A 566 -10.87 5.85 16.52
CA PRO A 566 -10.09 5.04 15.57
C PRO A 566 -8.58 5.31 15.64
N VAL A 567 -8.14 6.39 16.27
CA VAL A 567 -6.74 6.78 16.44
C VAL A 567 -6.45 7.16 17.88
N LEU A 568 -5.42 6.56 18.48
CA LEU A 568 -5.09 6.68 19.90
C LEU A 568 -3.58 6.83 20.07
N PHE A 569 -3.09 8.00 20.45
CA PHE A 569 -1.66 8.20 20.77
C PHE A 569 -1.31 7.85 22.22
N ASN A 570 -2.30 7.68 23.08
CA ASN A 570 -2.17 7.16 24.44
C ASN A 570 -3.24 6.10 24.69
N SER A 571 -3.08 4.94 24.07
CA SER A 571 -4.03 3.82 24.11
C SER A 571 -4.28 3.33 25.54
N GLN A 572 -3.25 3.29 26.39
CA GLN A 572 -3.37 2.83 27.76
C GLN A 572 -4.18 3.78 28.64
N ALA A 573 -3.96 5.10 28.54
CA ALA A 573 -4.76 6.07 29.27
C ALA A 573 -6.23 6.04 28.82
N TYR A 574 -6.46 5.92 27.51
CA TYR A 574 -7.81 5.78 26.96
C TYR A 574 -8.51 4.52 27.44
N LEU A 575 -7.82 3.38 27.44
CA LEU A 575 -8.35 2.11 27.95
C LEU A 575 -8.69 2.20 29.43
N LYS A 576 -7.83 2.86 30.23
CA LYS A 576 -8.10 3.10 31.67
C LYS A 576 -9.37 3.94 31.88
N GLN A 577 -9.56 5.02 31.09
CA GLN A 577 -10.78 5.83 31.14
C GLN A 577 -12.02 5.01 30.76
N LEU A 578 -11.92 4.20 29.71
CA LEU A 578 -13.00 3.32 29.27
C LEU A 578 -13.38 2.30 30.35
N VAL A 579 -12.39 1.67 30.99
CA VAL A 579 -12.62 0.71 32.09
C VAL A 579 -13.27 1.42 33.28
N ASN A 580 -12.77 2.57 33.70
CA ASN A 580 -13.37 3.35 34.79
C ASN A 580 -14.84 3.70 34.49
N MET A 581 -15.18 4.04 33.25
CA MET A 581 -16.55 4.29 32.84
C MET A 581 -17.43 3.05 32.95
N ILE A 582 -16.95 1.91 32.51
CA ILE A 582 -17.66 0.63 32.56
C ILE A 582 -17.94 0.24 34.02
N GLU A 583 -16.94 0.36 34.88
CA GLU A 583 -17.04 0.01 36.31
C GLU A 583 -17.94 0.95 37.11
N SER A 584 -17.84 2.27 36.84
CA SER A 584 -18.71 3.25 37.47
C SER A 584 -20.17 3.20 36.99
N GLY A 585 -20.38 2.68 35.79
CA GLY A 585 -21.70 2.49 35.18
C GLY A 585 -22.21 1.04 35.23
N SER A 586 -22.04 0.35 36.35
CA SER A 586 -22.36 -1.08 36.48
C SER A 586 -23.81 -1.48 36.14
N THR A 587 -24.75 -0.55 36.27
CA THR A 587 -26.17 -0.73 35.89
C THR A 587 -26.47 -0.41 34.42
N ILE A 588 -25.49 0.09 33.67
CA ILE A 588 -25.62 0.50 32.28
C ILE A 588 -24.97 -0.56 31.40
N HIS A 589 -25.69 -1.04 30.39
CA HIS A 589 -25.10 -1.90 29.37
C HIS A 589 -24.42 -1.04 28.30
N PHE A 590 -23.11 -1.25 28.09
CA PHE A 590 -22.29 -0.54 27.09
C PHE A 590 -22.07 -1.41 25.85
N VAL A 591 -22.33 -0.87 24.68
CA VAL A 591 -22.05 -1.49 23.39
C VAL A 591 -20.89 -0.76 22.71
N LEU A 592 -19.71 -1.37 22.70
CA LEU A 592 -18.46 -0.74 22.26
C LEU A 592 -18.23 -0.94 20.77
N GLY A 593 -18.04 0.16 20.03
CA GLY A 593 -17.79 0.15 18.60
C GLY A 593 -16.30 0.03 18.25
N LEU A 594 -15.92 -1.09 17.65
CA LEU A 594 -14.55 -1.41 17.32
C LEU A 594 -14.18 -0.85 15.95
N ASN A 595 -13.17 0.02 15.87
CA ASN A 595 -12.77 0.78 14.68
C ASN A 595 -11.32 0.57 14.22
N ASN A 596 -10.51 -0.15 15.02
CA ASN A 596 -9.07 -0.26 14.77
C ASN A 596 -8.54 -1.59 15.33
N PRO A 597 -7.44 -2.16 14.79
CA PRO A 597 -6.80 -3.36 15.35
C PRO A 597 -6.47 -3.27 16.86
N THR A 598 -6.22 -2.07 17.38
CA THR A 598 -6.03 -1.82 18.82
C THR A 598 -7.23 -2.29 19.65
N HIS A 599 -8.43 -2.01 19.17
CA HIS A 599 -9.67 -2.37 19.86
C HIS A 599 -9.92 -3.87 19.83
N LEU A 600 -9.52 -4.56 18.74
CA LEU A 600 -9.62 -6.02 18.63
C LEU A 600 -8.76 -6.72 19.69
N GLU A 601 -7.60 -6.17 20.03
CA GLU A 601 -6.78 -6.67 21.14
C GLU A 601 -7.47 -6.51 22.49
N TRP A 602 -8.23 -5.44 22.70
CA TRP A 602 -8.93 -5.18 23.96
C TRP A 602 -10.15 -6.05 24.18
N VAL A 603 -10.71 -6.67 23.15
CA VAL A 603 -11.90 -7.52 23.22
C VAL A 603 -11.76 -8.57 24.34
N SER A 604 -10.64 -9.28 24.40
CA SER A 604 -10.41 -10.33 25.39
C SER A 604 -10.45 -9.81 26.84
N LYS A 605 -10.01 -8.57 27.07
CA LYS A 605 -10.02 -7.89 28.37
C LYS A 605 -11.41 -7.36 28.70
N LEU A 606 -12.08 -6.73 27.75
CA LEU A 606 -13.35 -6.04 27.98
C LEU A 606 -14.57 -6.98 28.01
N SER A 607 -14.50 -8.13 27.33
CA SER A 607 -15.56 -9.13 27.34
C SER A 607 -15.81 -9.79 28.72
N LYS A 608 -14.89 -9.58 29.68
CA LYS A 608 -15.03 -10.07 31.06
C LYS A 608 -16.10 -9.31 31.84
N TYR A 609 -16.44 -8.10 31.43
CA TYR A 609 -17.51 -7.31 32.04
C TYR A 609 -18.86 -7.80 31.49
N GLU A 610 -19.80 -8.12 32.39
CA GLU A 610 -21.13 -8.62 32.01
C GLU A 610 -21.96 -7.55 31.28
N ASN A 611 -21.79 -6.31 31.67
CA ASN A 611 -22.46 -5.15 31.11
C ASN A 611 -21.78 -4.58 29.83
N VAL A 612 -20.93 -5.38 29.15
CA VAL A 612 -20.25 -5.00 27.92
C VAL A 612 -20.57 -5.96 26.79
N SER A 613 -20.92 -5.42 25.65
CA SER A 613 -21.00 -6.07 24.35
C SER A 613 -20.30 -5.22 23.28
N PHE A 614 -20.23 -5.71 22.05
CA PHE A 614 -19.45 -5.10 20.98
C PHE A 614 -20.26 -4.96 19.69
N PHE A 615 -19.87 -4.02 18.85
CA PHE A 615 -20.21 -3.98 17.44
C PHE A 615 -18.97 -3.68 16.60
N VAL A 616 -18.92 -4.19 15.37
CA VAL A 616 -17.88 -3.84 14.40
C VAL A 616 -18.33 -2.59 13.67
N ASP A 617 -17.59 -1.52 13.86
CA ASP A 617 -17.88 -0.22 13.26
C ASP A 617 -17.26 -0.15 11.85
N TYR A 618 -17.70 0.81 11.04
CA TYR A 618 -17.36 0.95 9.63
C TYR A 618 -15.86 1.10 9.32
N GLY A 619 -15.03 1.47 10.30
CA GLY A 619 -13.56 1.60 10.14
C GLY A 619 -12.81 0.29 10.00
N LEU A 620 -13.44 -0.87 10.28
CA LEU A 620 -12.84 -2.20 10.11
C LEU A 620 -13.25 -2.91 8.81
N TYR A 621 -14.04 -2.29 7.98
CA TYR A 621 -14.36 -2.72 6.60
C TYR A 621 -14.96 -4.13 6.48
N THR A 622 -16.15 -4.35 7.01
CA THR A 622 -16.91 -5.59 6.76
C THR A 622 -17.52 -5.56 5.35
N ALA A 623 -16.74 -5.90 4.31
CA ALA A 623 -17.13 -5.78 2.92
C ALA A 623 -17.33 -7.11 2.20
N ASN A 624 -16.91 -8.23 2.81
CA ASN A 624 -17.01 -9.57 2.25
C ASN A 624 -17.27 -10.62 3.33
N SER A 625 -17.68 -11.81 2.93
CA SER A 625 -18.08 -12.89 3.82
C SER A 625 -16.92 -13.42 4.69
N TYR A 626 -15.68 -13.31 4.25
CA TYR A 626 -14.52 -13.70 5.04
C TYR A 626 -14.24 -12.69 6.14
N ALA A 627 -14.35 -11.37 5.88
CA ALA A 627 -14.23 -10.33 6.89
C ALA A 627 -15.36 -10.44 7.94
N TYR A 628 -16.61 -10.65 7.48
CA TYR A 628 -17.74 -10.82 8.37
C TYR A 628 -17.55 -12.02 9.30
N ARG A 629 -17.16 -13.19 8.77
CA ARG A 629 -16.86 -14.37 9.58
C ARG A 629 -15.67 -14.17 10.50
N PHE A 630 -14.63 -13.47 10.04
CA PHE A 630 -13.48 -13.16 10.87
C PHE A 630 -13.90 -12.46 12.17
N PHE A 631 -14.81 -11.49 12.10
CA PHE A 631 -15.28 -10.79 13.28
C PHE A 631 -16.29 -11.62 14.11
N THR A 632 -17.26 -12.25 13.47
CA THR A 632 -18.30 -13.01 14.19
C THR A 632 -17.76 -14.24 14.93
N GLU A 633 -16.67 -14.84 14.45
CA GLU A 633 -16.01 -15.98 15.10
C GLU A 633 -15.06 -15.58 16.23
N ARG A 634 -14.56 -14.33 16.23
CA ARG A 634 -13.51 -13.86 17.19
C ARG A 634 -14.01 -12.92 18.27
N ILE A 635 -15.12 -12.26 18.06
CA ILE A 635 -15.63 -11.26 19.01
C ILE A 635 -16.78 -11.85 19.80
N PRO A 636 -16.56 -12.20 21.08
CA PRO A 636 -17.65 -12.67 21.95
C PRO A 636 -18.61 -11.52 22.23
N LYS A 637 -19.88 -11.82 22.49
CA LYS A 637 -20.94 -10.81 22.74
C LYS A 637 -21.03 -9.76 21.62
N LEU A 638 -20.76 -10.14 20.37
CA LEU A 638 -20.92 -9.27 19.20
C LEU A 638 -22.41 -9.11 18.90
N GLU A 639 -22.91 -7.88 18.95
CA GLU A 639 -24.32 -7.58 18.70
C GLU A 639 -24.62 -7.44 17.21
N PHE A 640 -23.74 -6.77 16.46
CA PHE A 640 -23.86 -6.57 15.01
C PHE A 640 -22.55 -6.11 14.38
N CYS A 641 -22.50 -6.12 13.04
CA CYS A 641 -21.48 -5.47 12.24
C CYS A 641 -22.10 -4.39 11.36
N TYR A 642 -21.39 -3.29 11.13
CA TYR A 642 -21.71 -2.39 10.03
C TYR A 642 -21.03 -2.88 8.75
N PHE A 643 -21.81 -2.88 7.66
CA PHE A 643 -21.25 -2.99 6.33
C PHE A 643 -20.36 -1.79 6.02
N TRP A 644 -19.33 -1.97 5.22
CA TRP A 644 -18.40 -0.88 4.92
C TRP A 644 -19.10 0.32 4.27
N ILE A 645 -18.72 1.52 4.73
CA ILE A 645 -19.52 2.74 4.53
C ILE A 645 -19.56 3.24 3.09
N GLU A 646 -18.55 2.91 2.27
CA GLU A 646 -18.46 3.35 0.87
C GLU A 646 -19.11 2.33 -0.09
N GLY A 647 -19.63 1.21 0.43
CA GLY A 647 -20.22 0.15 -0.36
C GLY A 647 -21.62 0.45 -0.88
N SER A 648 -21.98 -0.20 -1.98
CA SER A 648 -23.31 -0.09 -2.59
C SER A 648 -24.32 -1.05 -1.95
N TRP A 649 -25.60 -0.81 -2.23
CA TRP A 649 -26.67 -1.72 -1.79
C TRP A 649 -26.56 -3.10 -2.44
N GLU A 650 -26.14 -3.17 -3.68
CA GLU A 650 -25.94 -4.40 -4.45
C GLU A 650 -24.81 -5.24 -3.84
N GLU A 651 -23.71 -4.61 -3.46
CA GLU A 651 -22.59 -5.28 -2.77
C GLU A 651 -23.02 -5.82 -1.40
N TYR A 652 -23.82 -5.04 -0.66
CA TYR A 652 -24.41 -5.49 0.62
C TYR A 652 -25.29 -6.71 0.43
N LEU A 653 -26.19 -6.72 -0.57
CA LEU A 653 -27.06 -7.87 -0.86
C LEU A 653 -26.24 -9.10 -1.26
N SER A 654 -25.19 -8.93 -2.06
CA SER A 654 -24.28 -10.00 -2.44
C SER A 654 -23.60 -10.62 -1.22
N LEU A 655 -23.16 -9.79 -0.26
CA LEU A 655 -22.57 -10.25 0.99
C LEU A 655 -23.59 -11.05 1.84
N ILE A 656 -24.78 -10.51 2.03
CA ILE A 656 -25.84 -11.21 2.80
C ILE A 656 -26.15 -12.59 2.21
N GLN A 657 -26.22 -12.70 0.88
CA GLN A 657 -26.44 -13.99 0.20
C GLN A 657 -25.31 -15.00 0.44
N SER A 658 -24.09 -14.51 0.67
CA SER A 658 -22.89 -15.33 0.82
C SER A 658 -22.59 -15.72 2.26
N THR A 659 -23.08 -14.99 3.27
CA THR A 659 -22.75 -15.23 4.68
C THR A 659 -23.53 -16.37 5.30
N GLY A 660 -24.77 -16.62 4.87
CA GLY A 660 -25.72 -17.48 5.59
C GLY A 660 -26.15 -16.85 6.92
N ASP A 661 -26.92 -17.60 7.71
CA ASP A 661 -27.35 -17.17 9.04
C ASP A 661 -26.22 -17.44 10.06
N THR A 662 -25.61 -16.38 10.59
CA THR A 662 -24.61 -16.45 11.65
C THR A 662 -25.16 -16.05 13.02
N GLY A 663 -26.45 -15.65 13.09
CA GLY A 663 -27.07 -15.11 14.29
C GLY A 663 -26.63 -13.68 14.64
N VAL A 664 -25.65 -13.09 13.92
CA VAL A 664 -25.17 -11.72 14.12
C VAL A 664 -25.68 -10.82 13.00
N PRO A 665 -26.45 -9.75 13.25
CA PRO A 665 -26.91 -8.84 12.21
C PRO A 665 -25.77 -8.09 11.50
N LEU A 666 -25.92 -7.90 10.18
CA LEU A 666 -25.10 -6.99 9.38
C LEU A 666 -25.96 -5.82 8.91
N TYR A 667 -25.59 -4.60 9.25
CA TYR A 667 -26.36 -3.41 8.94
C TYR A 667 -25.73 -2.57 7.84
N PHE A 668 -26.56 -2.13 6.88
CA PHE A 668 -26.20 -1.18 5.85
C PHE A 668 -26.39 0.25 6.36
N ILE A 669 -25.33 1.04 6.47
CA ILE A 669 -25.39 2.41 6.97
C ILE A 669 -25.94 3.38 5.92
N GLY A 670 -25.57 3.20 4.64
CA GLY A 670 -26.02 4.02 3.52
C GLY A 670 -25.69 5.49 3.64
N GLN A 671 -26.45 6.32 2.88
CA GLN A 671 -26.23 7.77 2.80
C GLN A 671 -26.77 8.59 3.99
N SER A 672 -27.53 7.97 4.88
CA SER A 672 -28.11 8.64 6.05
C SER A 672 -27.09 8.95 7.16
N PHE A 673 -25.91 8.39 7.06
CA PHE A 673 -24.81 8.60 8.00
C PHE A 673 -23.75 9.55 7.41
N ALA A 674 -23.30 10.53 8.18
CA ALA A 674 -22.25 11.47 7.79
C ALA A 674 -20.93 11.14 8.53
N PRO A 675 -20.08 10.26 7.96
CA PRO A 675 -18.80 9.95 8.57
C PRO A 675 -17.86 11.16 8.51
N HIS A 676 -16.76 11.08 9.26
CA HIS A 676 -15.66 12.00 9.01
C HIS A 676 -15.12 11.77 7.58
N LEU A 677 -14.73 12.86 6.92
CA LEU A 677 -14.08 12.80 5.61
C LEU A 677 -12.57 12.58 5.76
N PHE A 678 -11.95 13.32 6.70
CA PHE A 678 -10.54 13.22 7.08
C PHE A 678 -10.40 13.06 8.58
N LEU A 679 -9.35 12.35 8.97
CA LEU A 679 -8.87 12.22 10.34
C LEU A 679 -7.35 12.32 10.33
N SER A 680 -6.78 13.35 10.95
CA SER A 680 -5.36 13.66 10.84
C SER A 680 -4.72 14.05 12.15
N ARG A 681 -3.45 13.68 12.35
CA ARG A 681 -2.57 14.26 13.39
C ARG A 681 -2.10 15.67 13.02
N GLY A 682 -2.32 16.11 11.79
CA GLY A 682 -1.99 17.47 11.33
C GLY A 682 -2.98 18.49 11.88
N CYS A 683 -2.56 19.29 12.86
CA CYS A 683 -3.40 20.29 13.49
C CYS A 683 -3.77 21.41 12.53
N TYR A 684 -5.05 21.52 12.15
CA TYR A 684 -5.55 22.57 11.24
C TYR A 684 -5.33 23.98 11.82
N THR A 685 -5.57 24.17 13.12
CA THR A 685 -5.32 25.47 13.79
C THR A 685 -3.86 25.90 13.66
N ASN A 686 -2.92 24.97 13.86
CA ASN A 686 -1.49 25.23 13.70
C ASN A 686 -1.13 25.60 12.25
N ASN A 687 -1.70 24.88 11.29
CA ASN A 687 -1.49 25.16 9.85
C ASN A 687 -2.02 26.55 9.46
N LEU A 688 -3.22 26.94 9.94
CA LEU A 688 -3.74 28.30 9.72
C LEU A 688 -2.83 29.39 10.29
N ASN A 689 -2.19 29.14 11.43
CA ASN A 689 -1.32 30.10 12.10
C ASN A 689 0.14 30.02 11.60
N GLY A 690 0.40 29.51 10.42
CA GLY A 690 1.73 29.42 9.80
C GLY A 690 2.74 28.60 10.60
N GLY A 691 2.26 27.57 11.34
CA GLY A 691 3.09 26.72 12.17
C GLY A 691 3.26 27.19 13.61
N THR A 692 2.55 28.24 14.00
CA THR A 692 2.55 28.72 15.39
C THR A 692 1.42 28.07 16.17
N CYS A 693 1.75 27.13 17.06
CA CYS A 693 0.78 26.45 17.90
C CYS A 693 0.29 27.37 19.04
N PRO A 694 -1.04 27.57 19.22
CA PRO A 694 -1.57 28.40 20.29
C PRO A 694 -1.42 27.77 21.69
N ALA A 695 -0.78 26.59 21.82
CA ALA A 695 -0.51 25.84 23.05
C ALA A 695 -1.76 25.51 23.91
N SER A 696 -2.97 25.59 23.35
CA SER A 696 -4.25 25.37 24.03
C SER A 696 -4.98 24.13 23.49
N CYS A 697 -4.25 23.03 23.27
CA CYS A 697 -4.77 21.81 22.62
C CYS A 697 -5.90 21.10 23.37
N SER A 698 -6.11 21.40 24.66
CA SER A 698 -7.26 20.92 25.45
C SER A 698 -8.58 21.55 25.02
N ARG A 699 -8.56 22.66 24.25
CA ARG A 699 -9.77 23.30 23.75
C ARG A 699 -10.21 22.70 22.43
N ARG A 700 -11.51 22.54 22.26
CA ARG A 700 -12.12 22.17 20.99
C ARG A 700 -12.27 23.41 20.13
N PHE A 701 -11.65 23.39 18.94
CA PHE A 701 -11.82 24.42 17.92
C PHE A 701 -12.72 23.89 16.80
N THR A 702 -13.59 24.75 16.31
CA THR A 702 -14.46 24.43 15.17
C THR A 702 -14.37 25.52 14.14
N TYR A 703 -14.17 25.13 12.87
CA TYR A 703 -14.05 26.03 11.73
C TYR A 703 -15.04 25.65 10.65
N SER A 704 -15.47 26.63 9.86
CA SER A 704 -16.32 26.42 8.68
C SER A 704 -15.54 26.66 7.42
N LEU A 705 -15.60 25.70 6.49
CA LEU A 705 -14.96 25.81 5.18
C LEU A 705 -15.99 25.64 4.06
N THR A 706 -15.66 26.18 2.89
CA THR A 706 -16.44 26.01 1.65
C THR A 706 -15.57 25.59 0.48
N GLN A 707 -16.15 24.85 -0.45
CA GLN A 707 -15.53 24.47 -1.72
C GLN A 707 -16.64 24.47 -2.79
N GLY A 708 -16.69 25.52 -3.58
CA GLY A 708 -17.86 25.77 -4.43
C GLY A 708 -19.14 25.84 -3.58
N SER A 709 -20.15 25.04 -3.91
CA SER A 709 -21.41 24.95 -3.15
C SER A 709 -21.33 24.07 -1.89
N ARG A 710 -20.28 23.28 -1.71
CA ARG A 710 -20.13 22.37 -0.58
C ARG A 710 -19.66 23.11 0.66
N LYS A 711 -20.24 22.75 1.81
CA LYS A 711 -19.89 23.29 3.12
C LYS A 711 -19.28 22.18 3.98
N TYR A 712 -18.27 22.54 4.76
CA TYR A 712 -17.56 21.61 5.64
C TYR A 712 -17.40 22.18 7.03
N GLN A 713 -17.29 21.28 8.01
CA GLN A 713 -16.92 21.61 9.38
C GLN A 713 -15.60 20.94 9.72
N VAL A 714 -14.63 21.72 10.14
CA VAL A 714 -13.36 21.21 10.72
C VAL A 714 -13.48 21.25 12.23
N VAL A 715 -13.17 20.15 12.89
CA VAL A 715 -13.06 20.07 14.35
C VAL A 715 -11.63 19.72 14.70
N VAL A 716 -11.00 20.48 15.58
CA VAL A 716 -9.66 20.22 16.11
C VAL A 716 -9.75 20.01 17.59
N LYS A 717 -9.28 18.88 18.09
CA LYS A 717 -9.15 18.57 19.51
C LYS A 717 -7.97 17.64 19.75
N ASP A 718 -7.21 17.86 20.82
CA ASP A 718 -6.06 17.05 21.22
C ASP A 718 -5.04 16.85 20.06
N CYS A 719 -4.80 17.92 19.28
CA CYS A 719 -3.97 17.93 18.08
C CYS A 719 -4.46 16.99 16.95
N ILE A 720 -5.69 16.49 17.03
CA ILE A 720 -6.33 15.73 15.95
C ILE A 720 -7.31 16.62 15.22
N THR A 721 -7.23 16.61 13.90
CA THR A 721 -8.15 17.34 13.01
C THR A 721 -9.12 16.38 12.36
N TRP A 722 -10.40 16.73 12.43
CA TRP A 722 -11.50 16.03 11.77
C TRP A 722 -12.14 16.96 10.74
N LEU A 723 -12.46 16.44 9.57
CA LEU A 723 -13.27 17.14 8.58
C LEU A 723 -14.58 16.39 8.40
N PHE A 724 -15.68 17.13 8.45
CA PHE A 724 -17.03 16.61 8.20
C PHE A 724 -17.68 17.35 7.04
N ASN A 725 -18.55 16.65 6.31
CA ASN A 725 -19.47 17.30 5.38
C ASN A 725 -20.59 17.95 6.19
N LYS A 726 -20.85 19.23 5.94
CA LYS A 726 -21.96 19.96 6.53
C LYS A 726 -23.08 20.02 5.49
N ALA A 727 -24.12 19.23 5.73
CA ALA A 727 -25.29 19.19 4.87
C ALA A 727 -25.97 20.57 4.75
#